data_cdbb1049551c97efdda1827e43aeb95e
#
_entry.id   cdbb1049551c97efdda1827e43aeb95e
#
_cell.length_a   1.000
_cell.length_b   1.000
_cell.length_c   1.000
_cell.angle_alpha   90.00
_cell.angle_beta   90.00
_cell.angle_gamma   90.00
#
_symmetry.space_group_name_H-M   'P 1'
#
loop_
_entity.id
_entity.type
_entity.pdbx_description
1 polymer ?
#
loop_
_entity_poly.entity_id
_entity_poly.type
_entity_poly.pdbx_seq_one_letter_code
_entity_poly.pdbx_strand_id
1 'polypeptide(L)'
;MLLAAALALALIPSVTEPLTTPARADTSAQPKVTRSADALTVSAPATEKTPGYIIDIATGELAITTERAGEAVLSTAGGETGGLRFRSGGQWQHATEVTDWAWKDGVLALTADTTLDGATVKARLTPTSDRYQLDWDVEGGSPDRLGLAYDLSSAGHWYGHGEAETPQGGPGVDQPWPLDTGEVEHGTFGPASYNMIDPFWYTSTATGLRVDTGDVMDVALNKGKDGLGAFTVESPDTYKATVFVESTPLEVYRDYIGIVGKPAKSDATYEQYAKPLWNSWAQFYTKVDQEKLLDYATDLHDNGLDGHTIQLDDKWESNYGNLTWDPTTFPDPKGMSKKIHDMGFDFGLWVTLWINLDSDNYQHAVDNGYLLMDAKDTSKPCEVTWWNGQAGIIDLANPDARAWYEGNLKKLMSDYDIDGLKFDTRFFDEKCAPREGHQATDYQKLGTQLADEFDLQGAGIRVHWNETAHEAGFVTRQVDKGTGWDSLRASATQNLAICTIGYPFVESDMIGGSGGQPAPSKNVLVRWAQSASLMPLMYASTSPVDTNDTTTGQKVDYDQETVDLYRQAIETHKKLAPYIWDQVQSTLKTGDPIMRPLFFDFPKDKESYTVTDEWMLGPAVLAAPKLSTGATRTVHLPPGTWYDVNHGTVIHGPKNLKGYAAPLGVTPAFVDLKAKGAAKAIKALKRHDVPAASVLISPDAPSTGSGTPFEVTTEATNWSTRAIRNVQAALDLPDGWTATATGPTTAKSLKAGGTLTTTWTVTPAADARWGGHDLTGTVTYDRAQKVSDTVRAEVKAAPGSVTAPYLTTATTDDARYAQGGDQFAIWAGGQDLSGWKDEKGVIYLDDAAGEKATVQAQLVSQDSTSPFGKAGIALANDLTAPGKGGYAVLVMTEQYGLEFMTDSDGNGALDTWAGGGSTYHPAYLKLTRDGTAYTAYASKDSETWSRVGTADVPSAAGTGDAGMVASAANVSYPGENIEAVFGGFSITS
;
A
#
# COMPACT_ATOMS: atom_id res chain seq x y z
N MET A 1 40.37 55.05 10.69
CA MET A 1 41.83 54.80 10.48
C MET A 1 41.90 53.54 9.66
N LEU A 2 42.36 53.68 8.42
CA LEU A 2 42.65 52.66 7.45
C LEU A 2 43.70 51.65 7.94
N LEU A 3 43.56 50.41 7.56
CA LEU A 3 44.69 49.59 7.10
C LEU A 3 44.20 48.57 6.04
N ALA A 4 44.72 48.72 4.85
CA ALA A 4 44.61 47.85 3.71
C ALA A 4 45.62 46.71 3.80
N ALA A 5 45.24 45.48 3.45
CA ALA A 5 46.20 44.45 3.13
C ALA A 5 45.90 43.90 1.71
N ALA A 6 46.87 44.10 0.85
CA ALA A 6 46.87 43.61 -0.53
C ALA A 6 47.17 42.13 -0.59
N LEU A 7 46.45 41.41 -1.42
CA LEU A 7 46.71 40.01 -1.79
C LEU A 7 47.07 39.93 -3.27
N ALA A 8 48.18 39.32 -3.56
CA ALA A 8 48.74 39.17 -4.88
C ALA A 8 47.92 38.21 -5.77
N LEU A 9 47.59 38.64 -6.99
CA LEU A 9 47.06 37.83 -8.08
C LEU A 9 48.17 37.00 -8.70
N ALA A 10 48.00 35.68 -8.68
CA ALA A 10 48.77 34.79 -9.54
C ALA A 10 47.97 34.57 -10.84
N LEU A 11 48.57 34.97 -11.97
CA LEU A 11 48.03 34.77 -13.32
C LEU A 11 48.11 33.30 -13.72
N ILE A 12 46.99 32.67 -14.01
CA ILE A 12 46.86 31.41 -14.74
C ILE A 12 46.41 31.78 -16.17
N PRO A 13 47.00 31.25 -17.23
CA PRO A 13 46.60 31.60 -18.60
C PRO A 13 45.21 31.02 -18.94
N SER A 14 44.30 31.89 -19.38
CA SER A 14 42.99 31.55 -19.86
C SER A 14 43.09 30.85 -21.24
N VAL A 15 42.73 29.58 -21.30
CA VAL A 15 42.33 28.92 -22.54
C VAL A 15 40.89 29.34 -22.79
N THR A 16 40.67 30.22 -23.75
CA THR A 16 39.35 30.57 -24.27
C THR A 16 38.95 29.53 -25.30
N GLU A 17 38.24 28.52 -24.90
CA GLU A 17 37.35 27.81 -25.83
C GLU A 17 36.16 28.73 -26.17
N PRO A 18 35.73 28.83 -27.44
CA PRO A 18 34.54 29.59 -27.75
C PRO A 18 33.32 28.93 -27.18
N LEU A 19 32.68 29.58 -26.20
CA LEU A 19 31.30 29.28 -25.78
C LEU A 19 30.43 29.35 -27.04
N THR A 20 30.08 28.21 -27.58
CA THR A 20 28.95 28.13 -28.51
C THR A 20 27.69 28.52 -27.71
N THR A 21 27.18 29.71 -27.95
CA THR A 21 25.85 30.13 -27.52
C THR A 21 24.86 29.04 -27.94
N PRO A 22 24.04 28.49 -27.03
CA PRO A 22 22.95 27.58 -27.44
C PRO A 22 22.10 28.33 -28.48
N ALA A 23 21.85 27.67 -29.60
CA ALA A 23 21.01 28.20 -30.64
C ALA A 23 19.70 28.68 -30.02
N ARG A 24 19.33 29.94 -30.23
CA ARG A 24 18.07 30.53 -29.79
C ARG A 24 16.96 29.71 -30.43
N ALA A 25 16.14 29.02 -29.64
CA ALA A 25 15.01 28.25 -30.15
C ALA A 25 14.15 29.13 -31.06
N ASP A 26 13.89 28.67 -32.24
CA ASP A 26 13.04 29.38 -33.25
C ASP A 26 11.58 29.17 -32.79
N THR A 27 10.99 30.18 -32.18
CA THR A 27 9.60 30.14 -31.65
C THR A 27 8.52 30.01 -32.71
N SER A 28 8.90 29.91 -33.99
CA SER A 28 8.01 29.73 -35.16
C SER A 28 8.10 28.35 -35.80
N ALA A 29 8.94 27.47 -35.32
CA ALA A 29 9.12 26.15 -35.93
C ALA A 29 7.90 25.25 -35.64
N GLN A 30 7.27 24.75 -36.72
CA GLN A 30 6.15 23.81 -36.65
C GLN A 30 6.67 22.36 -36.71
N PRO A 31 5.94 21.36 -36.15
CA PRO A 31 6.26 19.96 -36.33
C PRO A 31 6.36 19.60 -37.83
N LYS A 32 7.29 18.68 -38.14
CA LYS A 32 7.56 18.23 -39.53
C LYS A 32 7.63 16.71 -39.58
N VAL A 33 7.18 16.16 -40.72
CA VAL A 33 7.30 14.74 -41.01
C VAL A 33 8.34 14.52 -42.10
N THR A 34 9.21 13.54 -41.90
CA THR A 34 10.11 13.01 -42.92
C THR A 34 9.90 11.50 -43.04
N ARG A 35 10.22 10.94 -44.22
CA ARG A 35 10.12 9.51 -44.48
C ARG A 35 11.48 8.95 -44.89
N SER A 36 11.83 7.80 -44.28
CA SER A 36 12.90 6.91 -44.77
C SER A 36 12.31 5.68 -45.47
N ALA A 37 13.13 4.67 -45.77
CA ALA A 37 12.65 3.41 -46.34
C ALA A 37 11.72 2.67 -45.37
N ASP A 38 12.05 2.68 -44.06
CA ASP A 38 11.47 1.81 -43.05
C ASP A 38 10.77 2.57 -41.90
N ALA A 39 10.78 3.94 -41.96
CA ALA A 39 10.20 4.75 -40.90
C ALA A 39 9.64 6.10 -41.36
N LEU A 40 8.65 6.58 -40.61
CA LEU A 40 8.16 7.95 -40.59
C LEU A 40 8.67 8.64 -39.35
N THR A 41 9.30 9.78 -39.48
CA THR A 41 9.85 10.55 -38.37
C THR A 41 9.10 11.87 -38.22
N VAL A 42 8.45 12.09 -37.08
CA VAL A 42 7.80 13.37 -36.72
C VAL A 42 8.72 14.11 -35.77
N SER A 43 9.16 15.30 -36.14
CA SER A 43 10.04 16.14 -35.31
C SER A 43 9.23 17.29 -34.71
N ALA A 44 9.11 17.34 -33.41
CA ALA A 44 8.55 18.44 -32.63
C ALA A 44 9.70 19.32 -32.11
N PRO A 45 9.82 20.59 -32.53
CA PRO A 45 10.99 21.41 -32.17
C PRO A 45 10.95 21.86 -30.73
N ALA A 46 12.14 22.01 -30.11
CA ALA A 46 12.28 22.61 -28.79
C ALA A 46 11.78 24.05 -28.74
N THR A 47 11.24 24.45 -27.61
CA THR A 47 10.87 25.84 -27.28
C THR A 47 11.72 26.37 -26.14
N GLU A 48 11.46 27.58 -25.66
CA GLU A 48 12.11 28.09 -24.43
C GLU A 48 11.71 27.28 -23.18
N LYS A 49 10.59 26.54 -23.24
CA LYS A 49 10.01 25.81 -22.09
C LYS A 49 10.05 24.30 -22.24
N THR A 50 10.07 23.79 -23.45
CA THR A 50 9.97 22.35 -23.76
C THR A 50 11.22 21.82 -24.46
N PRO A 51 11.63 20.58 -24.21
CA PRO A 51 12.92 20.05 -24.72
C PRO A 51 12.93 19.75 -26.21
N GLY A 52 11.75 19.69 -26.86
CA GLY A 52 11.59 19.11 -28.18
C GLY A 52 11.77 17.59 -28.20
N TYR A 53 11.16 16.92 -29.14
CA TYR A 53 11.22 15.46 -29.26
C TYR A 53 11.03 14.98 -30.69
N ILE A 54 11.30 13.71 -30.88
CA ILE A 54 11.11 13.00 -32.15
C ILE A 54 10.18 11.82 -31.89
N ILE A 55 9.28 11.54 -32.82
CA ILE A 55 8.48 10.31 -32.85
C ILE A 55 8.90 9.55 -34.09
N ASP A 56 9.54 8.41 -33.89
CA ASP A 56 9.85 7.47 -34.96
C ASP A 56 8.80 6.36 -35.04
N ILE A 57 8.23 6.17 -36.22
CA ILE A 57 7.20 5.19 -36.50
C ILE A 57 7.76 4.19 -37.48
N ALA A 58 8.08 2.98 -37.00
CA ALA A 58 8.48 1.88 -37.84
C ALA A 58 7.31 1.47 -38.75
N THR A 59 7.50 1.54 -40.09
CA THR A 59 6.37 1.31 -41.04
C THR A 59 6.07 -0.16 -41.27
N GLY A 60 7.01 -1.08 -40.96
CA GLY A 60 6.80 -2.53 -41.16
C GLY A 60 5.98 -3.21 -40.07
N GLU A 61 5.85 -2.56 -38.88
CA GLU A 61 5.13 -3.15 -37.70
C GLU A 61 4.31 -2.13 -36.90
N LEU A 62 4.16 -0.90 -37.41
CA LEU A 62 3.53 0.23 -36.69
C LEU A 62 3.96 0.34 -35.21
N ALA A 63 5.27 0.25 -34.97
CA ALA A 63 5.85 0.53 -33.66
C ALA A 63 6.19 2.03 -33.55
N ILE A 64 5.90 2.63 -32.43
CA ILE A 64 6.07 4.06 -32.14
C ILE A 64 7.13 4.21 -31.06
N THR A 65 8.24 4.88 -31.37
CA THR A 65 9.29 5.25 -30.40
C THR A 65 9.33 6.76 -30.27
N THR A 66 9.25 7.23 -29.03
CA THR A 66 9.47 8.64 -28.68
C THR A 66 10.91 8.81 -28.23
N GLU A 67 11.61 9.76 -28.85
CA GLU A 67 13.00 10.10 -28.53
C GLU A 67 13.12 11.54 -28.02
N ARG A 68 14.01 11.74 -27.07
CA ARG A 68 14.41 13.06 -26.58
C ARG A 68 15.92 13.13 -26.46
N ALA A 69 16.51 14.19 -27.02
CA ALA A 69 17.97 14.39 -27.08
C ALA A 69 18.74 13.21 -27.70
N GLY A 70 18.10 12.45 -28.61
CA GLY A 70 18.70 11.29 -29.30
C GLY A 70 18.62 9.97 -28.53
N GLU A 71 17.91 9.93 -27.42
CA GLU A 71 17.69 8.73 -26.62
C GLU A 71 16.19 8.38 -26.65
N ALA A 72 15.87 7.08 -26.77
CA ALA A 72 14.50 6.58 -26.63
C ALA A 72 14.04 6.81 -25.19
N VAL A 73 12.84 7.37 -25.02
CA VAL A 73 12.25 7.69 -23.72
C VAL A 73 10.90 7.01 -23.48
N LEU A 74 10.29 6.46 -24.53
CA LEU A 74 9.08 5.66 -24.47
C LEU A 74 8.92 4.91 -25.81
N SER A 75 8.71 3.60 -25.77
CA SER A 75 8.47 2.79 -26.96
C SER A 75 7.28 1.87 -26.78
N THR A 76 6.42 1.79 -27.78
CA THR A 76 5.38 0.77 -27.82
C THR A 76 6.01 -0.62 -27.93
N ALA A 77 5.30 -1.65 -27.45
CA ALA A 77 5.71 -3.03 -27.63
C ALA A 77 5.74 -3.40 -29.12
N GLY A 78 6.71 -4.20 -29.52
CA GLY A 78 6.85 -4.73 -30.88
C GLY A 78 6.50 -6.21 -31.01
N GLY A 79 6.74 -6.78 -32.18
CA GLY A 79 6.59 -8.20 -32.46
C GLY A 79 5.16 -8.71 -32.29
N GLU A 80 5.01 -9.92 -31.73
CA GLU A 80 3.70 -10.59 -31.56
C GLU A 80 2.72 -9.84 -30.61
N THR A 81 3.23 -8.99 -29.73
CA THR A 81 2.38 -8.20 -28.83
C THR A 81 1.75 -7.01 -29.54
N GLY A 82 2.52 -6.32 -30.41
CA GLY A 82 2.13 -5.11 -31.12
C GLY A 82 1.79 -3.93 -30.18
N GLY A 83 2.16 -2.71 -30.60
CA GLY A 83 1.92 -1.50 -29.80
C GLY A 83 0.45 -1.08 -29.79
N LEU A 84 -0.18 -1.01 -30.95
CA LEU A 84 -1.61 -0.76 -31.14
C LEU A 84 -2.31 -2.10 -31.32
N ARG A 85 -3.03 -2.52 -30.29
CA ARG A 85 -3.63 -3.85 -30.19
C ARG A 85 -5.14 -3.79 -29.95
N PHE A 86 -5.87 -4.76 -30.48
CA PHE A 86 -7.32 -4.87 -30.30
C PHE A 86 -7.72 -6.33 -30.09
N ARG A 87 -8.88 -6.54 -29.44
CA ARG A 87 -9.43 -7.87 -29.28
C ARG A 87 -10.63 -8.05 -30.20
N SER A 88 -10.66 -9.15 -30.96
CA SER A 88 -11.77 -9.54 -31.83
C SER A 88 -12.00 -11.03 -31.72
N GLY A 89 -13.27 -11.44 -31.54
CA GLY A 89 -13.62 -12.86 -31.38
C GLY A 89 -12.91 -13.54 -30.21
N GLY A 90 -12.58 -12.78 -29.15
CA GLY A 90 -11.85 -13.26 -27.98
C GLY A 90 -10.33 -13.41 -28.15
N GLN A 91 -9.78 -13.05 -29.31
CA GLN A 91 -8.35 -13.15 -29.61
C GLN A 91 -7.72 -11.76 -29.77
N TRP A 92 -6.49 -11.57 -29.24
CA TRP A 92 -5.73 -10.35 -29.43
C TRP A 92 -5.14 -10.29 -30.84
N GLN A 93 -5.26 -9.14 -31.43
CA GLN A 93 -4.77 -8.76 -32.76
C GLN A 93 -3.99 -7.44 -32.62
N HIS A 94 -3.16 -7.09 -33.58
CA HIS A 94 -2.40 -5.84 -33.58
C HIS A 94 -2.17 -5.29 -34.96
N ALA A 95 -1.84 -3.99 -35.03
CA ALA A 95 -1.41 -3.32 -36.25
C ALA A 95 -0.05 -3.87 -36.73
N THR A 96 0.08 -3.96 -38.06
CA THR A 96 1.30 -4.43 -38.71
C THR A 96 1.83 -3.35 -39.70
N GLU A 97 2.00 -3.65 -40.97
CA GLU A 97 2.59 -2.75 -41.98
C GLU A 97 1.74 -1.49 -42.25
N VAL A 98 2.36 -0.31 -42.21
CA VAL A 98 1.74 0.96 -42.61
C VAL A 98 1.58 1.00 -44.11
N THR A 99 0.35 0.92 -44.59
CA THR A 99 0.02 0.85 -46.05
C THR A 99 -0.24 2.22 -46.66
N ASP A 100 -0.69 3.21 -45.86
CA ASP A 100 -0.91 4.58 -46.33
C ASP A 100 -0.66 5.61 -45.23
N TRP A 101 -0.28 6.83 -45.60
CA TRP A 101 -0.11 7.93 -44.68
C TRP A 101 -0.27 9.30 -45.33
N ALA A 102 -0.66 10.29 -44.55
CA ALA A 102 -0.77 11.68 -44.97
C ALA A 102 -0.41 12.64 -43.86
N TRP A 103 0.38 13.68 -44.19
CA TRP A 103 0.63 14.80 -43.28
C TRP A 103 -0.16 16.02 -43.77
N LYS A 104 -1.12 16.47 -42.97
CA LYS A 104 -1.95 17.63 -43.31
C LYS A 104 -2.37 18.38 -42.08
N ASP A 105 -2.28 19.70 -42.11
CA ASP A 105 -2.73 20.63 -41.05
C ASP A 105 -2.20 20.29 -39.65
N GLY A 106 -0.94 19.79 -39.59
CA GLY A 106 -0.30 19.40 -38.32
C GLY A 106 -0.69 18.01 -37.79
N VAL A 107 -1.42 17.20 -38.56
CA VAL A 107 -1.84 15.85 -38.21
C VAL A 107 -1.19 14.84 -39.13
N LEU A 108 -0.58 13.80 -38.58
CA LEU A 108 -0.17 12.61 -39.30
C LEU A 108 -1.30 11.57 -39.24
N ALA A 109 -1.91 11.28 -40.37
CA ALA A 109 -2.87 10.18 -40.51
C ALA A 109 -2.16 8.93 -41.05
N LEU A 110 -2.44 7.76 -40.46
CA LEU A 110 -1.86 6.47 -40.82
C LEU A 110 -2.96 5.45 -41.11
N THR A 111 -2.73 4.59 -42.09
CA THR A 111 -3.49 3.35 -42.30
C THR A 111 -2.52 2.19 -42.21
N ALA A 112 -2.83 1.17 -41.41
CA ALA A 112 -1.99 -0.02 -41.29
C ALA A 112 -2.83 -1.30 -41.42
N ASP A 113 -2.23 -2.31 -42.00
CA ASP A 113 -2.76 -3.67 -41.99
C ASP A 113 -2.72 -4.23 -40.55
N THR A 114 -3.40 -5.35 -40.33
CA THR A 114 -3.45 -6.01 -39.01
C THR A 114 -3.22 -7.51 -39.17
N THR A 115 -2.97 -8.18 -38.03
CA THR A 115 -2.93 -9.65 -37.95
C THR A 115 -4.27 -10.32 -38.26
N LEU A 116 -5.37 -9.55 -38.30
CA LEU A 116 -6.72 -10.05 -38.67
C LEU A 116 -7.05 -9.69 -40.10
N ASP A 117 -7.25 -10.70 -40.94
CA ASP A 117 -7.63 -10.51 -42.36
C ASP A 117 -8.90 -9.66 -42.48
N GLY A 118 -8.83 -8.61 -43.29
CA GLY A 118 -9.96 -7.72 -43.57
C GLY A 118 -10.20 -6.63 -42.52
N ALA A 119 -9.35 -6.52 -41.49
CA ALA A 119 -9.35 -5.41 -40.57
C ALA A 119 -8.17 -4.46 -40.83
N THR A 120 -8.39 -3.17 -40.67
CA THR A 120 -7.34 -2.14 -40.81
C THR A 120 -7.36 -1.17 -39.63
N VAL A 121 -6.19 -0.74 -39.16
CA VAL A 121 -6.05 0.31 -38.16
C VAL A 121 -6.00 1.67 -38.87
N LYS A 122 -6.77 2.63 -38.34
CA LYS A 122 -6.69 4.05 -38.70
C LYS A 122 -6.18 4.82 -37.48
N ALA A 123 -4.99 5.39 -37.57
CA ALA A 123 -4.40 6.17 -36.51
C ALA A 123 -4.16 7.62 -36.91
N ARG A 124 -4.29 8.53 -35.95
CA ARG A 124 -4.04 9.97 -36.12
C ARG A 124 -3.11 10.42 -34.99
N LEU A 125 -2.01 11.04 -35.39
CA LEU A 125 -1.03 11.57 -34.43
C LEU A 125 -0.93 13.08 -34.59
N THR A 126 -1.19 13.82 -33.53
CA THR A 126 -1.20 15.30 -33.50
C THR A 126 -0.14 15.80 -32.53
N PRO A 127 1.07 16.14 -32.98
CA PRO A 127 2.15 16.62 -32.13
C PRO A 127 2.02 18.10 -31.80
N THR A 128 2.39 18.44 -30.57
CA THR A 128 2.64 19.81 -30.10
C THR A 128 4.08 19.92 -29.59
N SER A 129 4.44 20.97 -28.83
CA SER A 129 5.80 21.16 -28.31
C SER A 129 6.14 20.29 -27.11
N ASP A 130 5.14 19.80 -26.37
CA ASP A 130 5.23 19.18 -25.04
C ASP A 130 4.52 17.81 -24.99
N ARG A 131 3.74 17.47 -26.02
CA ARG A 131 2.97 16.23 -26.07
C ARG A 131 2.53 15.90 -27.49
N TYR A 132 1.99 14.69 -27.68
CA TYR A 132 1.21 14.37 -28.86
C TYR A 132 -0.06 13.61 -28.46
N GLN A 133 -1.12 13.82 -29.25
CA GLN A 133 -2.34 13.01 -29.18
C GLN A 133 -2.22 11.85 -30.15
N LEU A 134 -2.65 10.67 -29.74
CA LEU A 134 -2.75 9.46 -30.55
C LEU A 134 -4.19 8.94 -30.44
N ASP A 135 -4.95 9.17 -31.52
CA ASP A 135 -6.30 8.65 -31.67
C ASP A 135 -6.27 7.53 -32.69
N TRP A 136 -6.91 6.39 -32.40
CA TRP A 136 -6.96 5.31 -33.37
C TRP A 136 -8.19 4.43 -33.21
N ASP A 137 -8.61 3.79 -34.31
CA ASP A 137 -9.73 2.88 -34.43
C ASP A 137 -9.41 1.71 -35.36
N VAL A 138 -10.33 0.73 -35.46
CA VAL A 138 -10.21 -0.41 -36.36
C VAL A 138 -11.43 -0.46 -37.28
N GLU A 139 -11.19 -0.36 -38.56
CA GLU A 139 -12.20 -0.62 -39.58
C GLU A 139 -12.24 -2.13 -39.88
N GLY A 140 -13.40 -2.75 -39.71
CA GLY A 140 -13.60 -4.20 -39.85
C GLY A 140 -13.29 -4.97 -38.57
N GLY A 141 -13.43 -6.29 -38.56
CA GLY A 141 -13.04 -7.18 -37.48
C GLY A 141 -13.87 -7.11 -36.19
N SER A 142 -14.83 -6.19 -36.06
CA SER A 142 -15.71 -6.03 -34.86
C SER A 142 -14.94 -6.10 -33.53
N PRO A 143 -14.04 -5.18 -33.26
CA PRO A 143 -13.27 -5.18 -32.01
C PRO A 143 -14.18 -4.93 -30.81
N ASP A 144 -13.92 -5.65 -29.71
CA ASP A 144 -14.59 -5.44 -28.42
C ASP A 144 -13.67 -4.76 -27.40
N ARG A 145 -12.38 -4.62 -27.69
CA ARG A 145 -11.38 -3.88 -26.90
C ARG A 145 -10.33 -3.26 -27.80
N LEU A 146 -9.91 -2.03 -27.47
CA LEU A 146 -8.73 -1.37 -28.05
C LEU A 146 -7.72 -1.06 -26.95
N GLY A 147 -6.41 -1.12 -27.26
CA GLY A 147 -5.41 -0.85 -26.25
C GLY A 147 -4.02 -0.52 -26.78
N LEU A 148 -3.25 0.16 -25.95
CA LEU A 148 -1.83 0.39 -26.14
C LEU A 148 -1.02 -0.57 -25.27
N ALA A 149 0.06 -1.08 -25.85
CA ALA A 149 1.08 -1.81 -25.09
C ALA A 149 2.44 -1.15 -25.25
N TYR A 150 3.16 -1.01 -24.15
CA TYR A 150 4.49 -0.40 -24.08
C TYR A 150 5.51 -1.41 -23.55
N ASP A 151 6.75 -1.30 -24.01
CA ASP A 151 7.93 -1.88 -23.36
C ASP A 151 8.26 -1.00 -22.14
N LEU A 152 8.04 -1.53 -20.94
CA LEU A 152 8.27 -0.78 -19.71
C LEU A 152 9.73 -0.33 -19.57
N SER A 153 10.68 -1.14 -20.01
CA SER A 153 12.11 -0.86 -19.90
C SER A 153 12.54 0.36 -20.74
N SER A 154 11.81 0.71 -21.78
CA SER A 154 12.10 1.83 -22.65
C SER A 154 11.95 3.20 -21.97
N ALA A 155 11.13 3.27 -20.92
CA ALA A 155 10.79 4.50 -20.22
C ALA A 155 11.37 4.57 -18.78
N GLY A 156 12.19 3.60 -18.38
CA GLY A 156 12.69 3.48 -17.03
C GLY A 156 11.58 3.10 -16.05
N HIS A 157 11.46 3.82 -14.92
CA HIS A 157 10.45 3.53 -13.90
C HIS A 157 9.09 4.18 -14.20
N TRP A 158 8.01 3.49 -13.84
CA TRP A 158 6.63 3.89 -14.07
C TRP A 158 5.91 4.23 -12.76
N TYR A 159 5.08 5.27 -12.78
CA TYR A 159 4.32 5.82 -11.65
C TYR A 159 2.93 6.27 -12.11
N GLY A 160 2.11 6.79 -11.19
CA GLY A 160 0.74 7.23 -11.49
C GLY A 160 -0.27 6.17 -11.06
N HIS A 161 -1.32 5.94 -11.85
CA HIS A 161 -2.39 4.97 -11.58
C HIS A 161 -3.29 5.33 -10.39
N GLY A 162 -2.72 5.75 -9.26
CA GLY A 162 -3.36 5.85 -7.96
C GLY A 162 -3.19 4.55 -7.16
N GLU A 163 -4.26 4.09 -6.51
CA GLU A 163 -4.25 2.84 -5.74
C GLU A 163 -4.25 1.62 -6.67
N ALA A 164 -3.10 0.97 -6.77
CA ALA A 164 -2.90 -0.18 -7.63
C ALA A 164 -3.40 -1.48 -6.98
N GLU A 165 -3.97 -2.37 -7.79
CA GLU A 165 -4.24 -3.76 -7.43
C GLU A 165 -3.08 -4.64 -7.86
N THR A 166 -2.74 -5.63 -7.03
CA THR A 166 -1.71 -6.63 -7.31
C THR A 166 -2.32 -8.02 -7.38
N PRO A 167 -1.72 -8.97 -8.11
CA PRO A 167 -2.24 -10.35 -8.18
C PRO A 167 -2.30 -11.06 -6.82
N GLN A 168 -1.47 -10.62 -5.85
CA GLN A 168 -1.35 -11.23 -4.53
C GLN A 168 -2.26 -10.59 -3.49
N GLY A 169 -2.90 -9.47 -3.80
CA GLY A 169 -3.75 -8.78 -2.83
C GLY A 169 -4.50 -7.60 -3.41
N GLY A 170 -5.55 -7.21 -2.72
CA GLY A 170 -6.35 -6.04 -3.05
C GLY A 170 -5.61 -4.73 -2.72
N PRO A 171 -6.24 -3.58 -2.94
CA PRO A 171 -5.62 -2.26 -2.80
C PRO A 171 -5.20 -1.88 -1.38
N GLY A 172 -5.59 -2.65 -0.35
CA GLY A 172 -5.18 -2.43 1.04
C GLY A 172 -3.78 -2.92 1.41
N VAL A 173 -3.07 -3.57 0.47
CA VAL A 173 -1.73 -4.12 0.68
C VAL A 173 -0.64 -3.23 0.07
N ASP A 174 0.62 -3.57 0.35
CA ASP A 174 1.77 -2.84 -0.18
C ASP A 174 1.80 -2.90 -1.71
N GLN A 175 1.70 -1.74 -2.36
CA GLN A 175 1.74 -1.67 -3.82
C GLN A 175 3.17 -1.41 -4.32
N PRO A 176 3.52 -1.89 -5.52
CA PRO A 176 4.80 -1.56 -6.13
C PRO A 176 4.98 -0.04 -6.28
N TRP A 177 6.14 0.47 -5.91
CA TRP A 177 6.54 1.85 -6.14
C TRP A 177 8.05 1.90 -6.38
N PRO A 178 8.50 2.07 -7.61
CA PRO A 178 7.74 2.24 -8.88
C PRO A 178 6.86 1.03 -9.26
N LEU A 179 5.83 1.26 -10.07
CA LEU A 179 4.85 0.22 -10.46
C LEU A 179 5.47 -0.95 -11.25
N ASP A 180 6.53 -0.68 -12.04
CA ASP A 180 7.26 -1.66 -12.84
C ASP A 180 8.14 -2.61 -12.00
N THR A 181 8.34 -2.35 -10.72
CA THR A 181 9.13 -3.21 -9.82
C THR A 181 8.34 -4.41 -9.29
N GLY A 182 7.04 -4.42 -9.47
CA GLY A 182 6.14 -5.52 -9.14
C GLY A 182 5.18 -5.82 -10.27
N GLU A 183 4.08 -6.47 -9.95
CA GLU A 183 3.00 -6.76 -10.88
C GLU A 183 1.76 -5.96 -10.50
N VAL A 184 1.12 -5.31 -11.47
CA VAL A 184 -0.17 -4.61 -11.31
C VAL A 184 -1.16 -5.22 -12.26
N GLU A 185 -2.32 -5.65 -11.74
CA GLU A 185 -3.45 -6.12 -12.54
C GLU A 185 -4.73 -5.48 -12.03
N HIS A 186 -5.37 -4.67 -12.85
CA HIS A 186 -6.60 -3.97 -12.52
C HIS A 186 -7.62 -4.12 -13.65
N GLY A 187 -8.43 -5.16 -13.59
CA GLY A 187 -9.36 -5.55 -14.66
C GLY A 187 -10.66 -4.73 -14.73
N THR A 188 -10.97 -3.96 -13.67
CA THR A 188 -12.16 -3.08 -13.61
C THR A 188 -11.77 -1.64 -13.30
N PHE A 189 -10.71 -1.17 -13.93
CA PHE A 189 -10.18 0.18 -13.79
C PHE A 189 -11.15 1.17 -14.44
N GLY A 190 -12.02 1.79 -13.64
CA GLY A 190 -13.07 2.62 -14.19
C GLY A 190 -14.02 3.24 -13.16
N PRO A 191 -15.12 3.85 -13.60
CA PRO A 191 -16.02 4.67 -12.77
C PRO A 191 -16.76 3.89 -11.67
N ALA A 192 -16.79 2.57 -11.72
CA ALA A 192 -17.38 1.72 -10.69
C ALA A 192 -16.33 1.17 -9.70
N SER A 193 -15.07 1.56 -9.80
CA SER A 193 -14.01 1.15 -8.89
C SER A 193 -14.26 1.64 -7.45
N TYR A 194 -13.67 0.93 -6.47
CA TYR A 194 -13.65 1.34 -5.06
C TYR A 194 -12.39 2.13 -4.68
N ASN A 195 -11.54 2.45 -5.66
CA ASN A 195 -10.19 2.97 -5.42
C ASN A 195 -10.07 4.41 -5.93
N MET A 196 -9.11 5.13 -5.40
CA MET A 196 -8.65 6.42 -5.94
C MET A 196 -7.72 6.16 -7.11
N ILE A 197 -8.25 6.24 -8.33
CA ILE A 197 -7.54 5.89 -9.55
C ILE A 197 -7.83 6.91 -10.66
N ASP A 198 -6.85 7.10 -11.55
CA ASP A 198 -7.02 7.89 -12.78
C ASP A 198 -6.23 7.28 -13.94
N PRO A 199 -6.71 7.39 -15.19
CA PRO A 199 -6.05 6.83 -16.38
C PRO A 199 -4.82 7.65 -16.79
N PHE A 200 -3.93 7.90 -15.82
CA PHE A 200 -2.70 8.67 -15.99
C PHE A 200 -1.50 7.96 -15.38
N TRP A 201 -0.47 7.79 -16.18
CA TRP A 201 0.84 7.25 -15.80
C TRP A 201 1.94 8.17 -16.27
N TYR A 202 3.06 8.18 -15.56
CA TYR A 202 4.24 8.94 -15.95
C TYR A 202 5.52 8.17 -15.60
N THR A 203 6.64 8.59 -16.17
CA THR A 203 7.87 7.80 -16.12
C THR A 203 9.07 8.58 -15.62
N SER A 204 10.12 7.88 -15.20
CA SER A 204 11.40 8.48 -14.80
C SER A 204 12.14 9.15 -15.97
N THR A 205 11.80 8.83 -17.21
CA THR A 205 12.29 9.54 -18.41
C THR A 205 11.52 10.81 -18.73
N ALA A 206 10.61 11.24 -17.84
CA ALA A 206 9.75 12.41 -18.02
C ALA A 206 8.87 12.32 -19.29
N THR A 207 8.33 11.15 -19.53
CA THR A 207 7.18 10.92 -20.40
C THR A 207 5.94 10.63 -19.58
N GLY A 208 4.77 10.80 -20.16
CA GLY A 208 3.50 10.45 -19.51
C GLY A 208 2.49 9.92 -20.50
N LEU A 209 1.58 9.09 -20.02
CA LEU A 209 0.45 8.55 -20.75
C LEU A 209 -0.84 8.90 -20.03
N ARG A 210 -1.78 9.55 -20.69
CA ARG A 210 -3.17 9.69 -20.27
C ARG A 210 -4.07 9.04 -21.30
N VAL A 211 -4.94 8.14 -20.87
CA VAL A 211 -5.98 7.57 -21.72
C VAL A 211 -7.29 8.35 -21.48
N ASP A 212 -7.82 8.95 -22.55
CA ASP A 212 -9.05 9.75 -22.50
C ASP A 212 -10.25 8.83 -22.77
N THR A 213 -10.83 8.29 -21.69
CA THR A 213 -11.96 7.37 -21.77
C THR A 213 -12.92 7.53 -20.59
N GLY A 214 -14.22 7.36 -20.86
CA GLY A 214 -15.26 7.19 -19.84
C GLY A 214 -15.59 5.71 -19.57
N ASP A 215 -15.01 4.79 -20.36
CA ASP A 215 -15.28 3.37 -20.31
C ASP A 215 -14.33 2.66 -19.35
N VAL A 216 -14.69 1.42 -18.96
CA VAL A 216 -13.86 0.56 -18.13
C VAL A 216 -12.57 0.17 -18.88
N MET A 217 -11.48 0.17 -18.18
CA MET A 217 -10.19 -0.29 -18.66
C MET A 217 -9.77 -1.60 -17.98
N ASP A 218 -8.92 -2.34 -18.67
CA ASP A 218 -8.08 -3.39 -18.13
C ASP A 218 -6.62 -2.91 -18.19
N VAL A 219 -5.99 -2.77 -17.04
CA VAL A 219 -4.62 -2.27 -16.92
C VAL A 219 -3.74 -3.37 -16.34
N ALA A 220 -2.68 -3.71 -17.04
CA ALA A 220 -1.68 -4.66 -16.59
C ALA A 220 -0.27 -4.08 -16.79
N LEU A 221 0.53 -4.04 -15.71
CA LEU A 221 1.93 -3.68 -15.79
C LEU A 221 2.77 -4.84 -15.24
N ASN A 222 3.73 -5.27 -16.05
CA ASN A 222 4.69 -6.32 -15.73
C ASN A 222 4.05 -7.65 -15.30
N LYS A 223 2.87 -7.97 -15.83
CA LYS A 223 2.11 -9.19 -15.52
C LYS A 223 2.93 -10.44 -15.83
N GLY A 224 3.07 -11.34 -14.85
CA GLY A 224 3.95 -12.50 -15.00
C GLY A 224 5.41 -12.12 -15.25
N LYS A 225 5.83 -10.90 -14.92
CA LYS A 225 7.18 -10.35 -15.15
C LYS A 225 7.55 -10.28 -16.63
N ASP A 226 6.58 -10.01 -17.49
CA ASP A 226 6.73 -9.95 -18.95
C ASP A 226 7.39 -8.66 -19.47
N GLY A 227 7.58 -7.66 -18.63
CA GLY A 227 8.17 -6.37 -18.98
C GLY A 227 7.25 -5.45 -19.79
N LEU A 228 5.95 -5.75 -19.87
CA LEU A 228 4.97 -5.02 -20.64
C LEU A 228 4.05 -4.17 -19.76
N GLY A 229 3.62 -3.02 -20.29
CA GLY A 229 2.52 -2.22 -19.81
C GLY A 229 1.38 -2.24 -20.82
N ALA A 230 0.22 -2.80 -20.47
CA ALA A 230 -0.96 -2.89 -21.32
C ALA A 230 -2.09 -2.03 -20.76
N PHE A 231 -2.64 -1.14 -21.59
CA PHE A 231 -3.67 -0.17 -21.24
C PHE A 231 -4.84 -0.33 -22.23
N THR A 232 -5.85 -1.09 -21.85
CA THR A 232 -6.91 -1.55 -22.73
C THR A 232 -8.25 -0.97 -22.30
N VAL A 233 -9.01 -0.40 -23.24
CA VAL A 233 -10.36 0.14 -23.03
C VAL A 233 -11.39 -0.85 -23.59
N GLU A 234 -12.50 -1.06 -22.87
CA GLU A 234 -13.61 -1.91 -23.31
C GLU A 234 -14.53 -1.16 -24.29
N SER A 235 -14.79 -1.77 -25.42
CA SER A 235 -15.78 -1.32 -26.41
C SER A 235 -15.73 0.16 -26.84
N PRO A 236 -14.56 0.80 -26.96
CA PRO A 236 -14.50 2.19 -27.38
C PRO A 236 -14.74 2.31 -28.90
N ASP A 237 -15.40 3.39 -29.32
CA ASP A 237 -15.48 3.74 -30.75
C ASP A 237 -14.09 4.14 -31.30
N THR A 238 -13.32 4.82 -30.48
CA THR A 238 -11.96 5.29 -30.79
C THR A 238 -11.13 5.27 -29.54
N TYR A 239 -9.95 4.69 -29.59
CA TYR A 239 -8.96 4.80 -28.51
C TYR A 239 -8.29 6.17 -28.58
N LYS A 240 -8.28 6.90 -27.47
CA LYS A 240 -7.69 8.24 -27.39
C LYS A 240 -6.65 8.29 -26.29
N ALA A 241 -5.44 8.74 -26.63
CA ALA A 241 -4.37 8.89 -25.67
C ALA A 241 -3.61 10.21 -25.88
N THR A 242 -3.16 10.81 -24.78
CA THR A 242 -2.19 11.91 -24.76
C THR A 242 -0.89 11.37 -24.21
N VAL A 243 0.19 11.50 -24.98
CA VAL A 243 1.55 11.18 -24.54
C VAL A 243 2.30 12.49 -24.29
N PHE A 244 2.66 12.74 -23.04
CA PHE A 244 3.46 13.90 -22.62
C PHE A 244 4.95 13.63 -22.84
N VAL A 245 5.71 14.68 -23.19
CA VAL A 245 7.16 14.59 -23.38
C VAL A 245 7.81 15.85 -22.82
N GLU A 246 8.30 15.77 -21.60
CA GLU A 246 8.80 16.90 -20.84
C GLU A 246 10.24 16.73 -20.36
N SER A 247 10.78 17.74 -19.67
CA SER A 247 12.16 17.71 -19.16
C SER A 247 12.27 17.01 -17.79
N THR A 248 11.18 16.98 -17.02
CA THR A 248 11.13 16.38 -15.69
C THR A 248 9.76 15.73 -15.43
N PRO A 249 9.67 14.73 -14.54
CA PRO A 249 8.38 14.12 -14.18
C PRO A 249 7.39 15.13 -13.56
N LEU A 250 7.85 16.13 -12.83
CA LEU A 250 7.00 17.20 -12.29
C LEU A 250 6.37 18.06 -13.39
N GLU A 251 7.07 18.31 -14.50
CA GLU A 251 6.49 19.04 -15.63
C GLU A 251 5.44 18.20 -16.35
N VAL A 252 5.65 16.88 -16.51
CA VAL A 252 4.61 15.96 -17.01
C VAL A 252 3.36 16.04 -16.13
N TYR A 253 3.51 15.99 -14.81
CA TYR A 253 2.40 16.13 -13.87
C TYR A 253 1.69 17.48 -14.03
N ARG A 254 2.43 18.59 -14.15
CA ARG A 254 1.82 19.92 -14.32
C ARG A 254 1.06 20.07 -15.62
N ASP A 255 1.55 19.44 -16.69
CA ASP A 255 0.85 19.43 -17.97
C ASP A 255 -0.43 18.59 -17.90
N TYR A 256 -0.41 17.48 -17.21
CA TYR A 256 -1.60 16.70 -16.89
C TYR A 256 -2.62 17.53 -16.09
N ILE A 257 -2.20 18.19 -15.02
CA ILE A 257 -3.05 19.10 -14.22
C ILE A 257 -3.58 20.28 -15.06
N GLY A 258 -2.81 20.73 -16.04
CA GLY A 258 -3.25 21.73 -17.02
C GLY A 258 -4.45 21.30 -17.87
N ILE A 259 -4.63 19.96 -18.03
CA ILE A 259 -5.78 19.38 -18.77
C ILE A 259 -6.95 19.09 -17.82
N VAL A 260 -6.70 18.40 -16.71
CA VAL A 260 -7.77 17.89 -15.82
C VAL A 260 -8.22 18.90 -14.76
N GLY A 261 -7.48 19.99 -14.57
CA GLY A 261 -7.79 21.00 -13.58
C GLY A 261 -7.05 20.79 -12.25
N LYS A 262 -7.25 21.69 -11.32
CA LYS A 262 -6.69 21.68 -9.96
C LYS A 262 -7.72 22.20 -8.97
N PRO A 263 -7.59 21.86 -7.67
CA PRO A 263 -8.52 22.33 -6.66
C PRO A 263 -8.64 23.86 -6.63
N ALA A 264 -9.88 24.36 -6.69
CA ALA A 264 -10.19 25.78 -6.56
C ALA A 264 -10.21 26.24 -5.09
N LYS A 265 -10.53 25.32 -4.18
CA LYS A 265 -10.61 25.51 -2.72
C LYS A 265 -10.04 24.26 -2.01
N SER A 266 -9.89 24.32 -0.71
CA SER A 266 -9.77 23.14 0.16
C SER A 266 -11.01 23.08 1.02
N ASP A 267 -11.69 21.95 1.07
CA ASP A 267 -12.84 21.72 1.93
C ASP A 267 -12.41 21.57 3.39
N ALA A 268 -11.20 21.05 3.62
CA ALA A 268 -10.61 21.00 4.94
C ALA A 268 -10.15 22.39 5.42
N THR A 269 -10.49 22.71 6.65
CA THR A 269 -10.11 23.95 7.34
C THR A 269 -8.67 23.89 7.88
N TYR A 270 -8.13 25.03 8.32
CA TYR A 270 -6.83 25.05 8.99
C TYR A 270 -6.77 24.12 10.22
N GLU A 271 -7.86 24.05 10.99
CA GLU A 271 -7.93 23.20 12.19
C GLU A 271 -7.86 21.71 11.85
N GLN A 272 -8.46 21.30 10.74
CA GLN A 272 -8.39 19.93 10.23
C GLN A 272 -6.98 19.56 9.73
N TYR A 273 -6.22 20.52 9.18
CA TYR A 273 -4.80 20.35 8.89
C TYR A 273 -3.90 20.43 10.13
N ALA A 274 -4.42 20.81 11.28
CA ALA A 274 -3.63 20.94 12.50
C ALA A 274 -3.81 19.76 13.45
N LYS A 275 -4.96 19.10 13.44
CA LYS A 275 -5.32 18.06 14.40
C LYS A 275 -5.90 16.83 13.70
N PRO A 276 -5.77 15.63 14.27
CA PRO A 276 -6.40 14.45 13.70
C PRO A 276 -7.93 14.51 13.77
N LEU A 277 -8.57 13.86 12.81
CA LEU A 277 -9.92 13.33 12.97
C LEU A 277 -9.84 12.01 13.74
N TRP A 278 -10.79 11.75 14.64
CA TRP A 278 -10.94 10.49 15.37
C TRP A 278 -12.21 9.77 14.92
N ASN A 279 -12.05 8.66 14.21
CA ASN A 279 -13.14 7.85 13.68
C ASN A 279 -13.42 6.65 14.60
N SER A 280 -14.68 6.21 14.69
CA SER A 280 -15.08 5.11 15.58
C SER A 280 -14.86 3.70 15.01
N TRP A 281 -14.56 3.57 13.71
CA TRP A 281 -14.59 2.28 13.00
C TRP A 281 -13.57 1.25 13.50
N ALA A 282 -12.29 1.58 13.54
CA ALA A 282 -11.27 0.65 14.02
C ALA A 282 -11.36 0.39 15.52
N GLN A 283 -12.00 1.29 16.27
CA GLN A 283 -12.18 1.14 17.70
C GLN A 283 -13.33 0.18 18.05
N PHE A 284 -14.42 0.18 17.27
CA PHE A 284 -15.65 -0.53 17.63
C PHE A 284 -16.19 -1.44 16.52
N TYR A 285 -15.75 -1.24 15.26
CA TYR A 285 -16.37 -1.88 14.11
C TYR A 285 -17.89 -1.61 14.13
N THR A 286 -18.73 -2.59 13.84
CA THR A 286 -20.19 -2.47 13.85
C THR A 286 -20.82 -2.54 15.26
N LYS A 287 -20.03 -2.55 16.34
CA LYS A 287 -20.50 -2.72 17.73
C LYS A 287 -20.50 -1.40 18.52
N VAL A 288 -20.51 -0.27 17.80
CA VAL A 288 -20.59 1.07 18.39
C VAL A 288 -21.98 1.33 18.98
N ASP A 289 -22.04 2.08 20.06
CA ASP A 289 -23.25 2.64 20.66
C ASP A 289 -22.94 4.00 21.31
N GLN A 290 -23.97 4.69 21.78
CA GLN A 290 -23.85 6.04 22.33
C GLN A 290 -22.91 6.11 23.55
N GLU A 291 -22.95 5.13 24.45
CA GLU A 291 -22.11 5.10 25.63
C GLU A 291 -20.64 4.94 25.24
N LYS A 292 -20.35 3.95 24.41
CA LYS A 292 -18.98 3.70 23.90
C LYS A 292 -18.38 4.89 23.15
N LEU A 293 -19.18 5.56 22.31
CA LEU A 293 -18.69 6.74 21.58
C LEU A 293 -18.36 7.89 22.52
N LEU A 294 -19.19 8.10 23.56
CA LEU A 294 -18.92 9.12 24.57
C LEU A 294 -17.73 8.79 25.44
N ASP A 295 -17.56 7.51 25.82
CA ASP A 295 -16.38 7.05 26.57
C ASP A 295 -15.11 7.25 25.73
N TYR A 296 -15.13 6.88 24.45
CA TYR A 296 -14.04 7.11 23.52
C TYR A 296 -13.64 8.59 23.42
N ALA A 297 -14.61 9.46 23.22
CA ALA A 297 -14.37 10.92 23.17
C ALA A 297 -13.81 11.45 24.51
N THR A 298 -14.31 10.94 25.64
CA THR A 298 -13.85 11.31 26.99
C THR A 298 -12.41 10.84 27.22
N ASP A 299 -12.09 9.60 26.86
CA ASP A 299 -10.74 9.03 27.00
C ASP A 299 -9.71 9.82 26.18
N LEU A 300 -10.06 10.19 24.95
CA LEU A 300 -9.21 11.03 24.10
C LEU A 300 -8.97 12.40 24.75
N HIS A 301 -10.05 13.06 25.16
CA HIS A 301 -9.99 14.39 25.83
C HIS A 301 -9.15 14.34 27.11
N ASP A 302 -9.43 13.40 28.03
CA ASP A 302 -8.81 13.33 29.34
C ASP A 302 -7.34 12.92 29.27
N ASN A 303 -6.94 12.18 28.23
CA ASN A 303 -5.55 11.81 27.97
C ASN A 303 -4.80 12.83 27.08
N GLY A 304 -5.43 13.95 26.71
CA GLY A 304 -4.81 15.00 25.89
C GLY A 304 -4.44 14.52 24.47
N LEU A 305 -5.20 13.58 23.93
CA LEU A 305 -5.12 13.14 22.56
C LEU A 305 -6.00 14.09 21.72
N ASP A 306 -5.47 15.28 21.43
CA ASP A 306 -6.17 16.37 20.76
C ASP A 306 -6.71 15.92 19.38
N GLY A 307 -7.83 16.51 18.97
CA GLY A 307 -8.47 16.24 17.67
C GLY A 307 -9.36 17.40 17.25
N HIS A 308 -9.81 17.40 16.01
CA HIS A 308 -10.80 18.37 15.57
C HIS A 308 -12.23 17.79 15.57
N THR A 309 -12.41 16.51 15.21
CA THR A 309 -13.72 15.87 15.05
C THR A 309 -13.74 14.49 15.68
N ILE A 310 -14.83 14.13 16.35
CA ILE A 310 -15.24 12.75 16.60
C ILE A 310 -16.20 12.36 15.49
N GLN A 311 -15.81 11.39 14.66
CA GLN A 311 -16.62 10.90 13.55
C GLN A 311 -17.23 9.54 13.91
N LEU A 312 -18.55 9.49 14.03
CA LEU A 312 -19.29 8.25 14.17
C LEU A 312 -19.40 7.58 12.80
N ASP A 313 -18.74 6.44 12.68
CA ASP A 313 -18.76 5.59 11.50
C ASP A 313 -20.00 4.67 11.51
N ASP A 314 -20.05 3.71 10.66
CA ASP A 314 -21.03 2.64 10.63
C ASP A 314 -20.97 1.84 11.97
N LYS A 315 -22.05 1.44 12.63
CA LYS A 315 -23.46 1.39 12.21
C LYS A 315 -24.31 2.23 13.19
N TRP A 316 -24.83 3.37 12.78
CA TRP A 316 -25.66 4.24 13.62
C TRP A 316 -27.15 4.21 13.21
N GLU A 317 -27.45 3.86 11.95
CA GLU A 317 -28.78 3.81 11.40
C GLU A 317 -29.59 2.60 11.91
N SER A 318 -30.90 2.81 12.05
CA SER A 318 -31.85 1.73 12.34
C SER A 318 -31.84 0.66 11.24
N ASN A 319 -31.72 1.09 9.97
CA ASN A 319 -31.38 0.25 8.80
C ASN A 319 -30.77 1.15 7.73
N TYR A 320 -29.90 0.59 6.89
CA TYR A 320 -29.18 1.39 5.91
C TYR A 320 -30.09 2.06 4.88
N GLY A 321 -29.95 3.35 4.77
CA GLY A 321 -30.78 4.21 3.94
C GLY A 321 -32.04 4.76 4.62
N ASN A 322 -32.30 4.39 5.88
CA ASN A 322 -33.38 5.03 6.66
C ASN A 322 -33.06 6.47 7.01
N LEU A 323 -31.76 6.80 7.18
CA LEU A 323 -31.27 8.10 7.68
C LEU A 323 -31.90 8.50 9.02
N THR A 324 -32.16 7.50 9.87
CA THR A 324 -32.72 7.63 11.20
C THR A 324 -31.92 6.81 12.20
N TRP A 325 -31.70 7.41 13.37
CA TRP A 325 -30.96 6.77 14.46
C TRP A 325 -31.64 5.48 14.93
N ASP A 326 -30.83 4.46 15.24
CA ASP A 326 -31.32 3.32 15.99
C ASP A 326 -31.50 3.72 17.46
N PRO A 327 -32.76 3.81 17.94
CA PRO A 327 -33.03 4.28 19.31
C PRO A 327 -32.55 3.30 20.39
N THR A 328 -32.18 2.07 20.04
CA THR A 328 -31.69 1.06 21.00
C THR A 328 -30.21 1.25 21.30
N THR A 329 -29.43 1.70 20.32
CA THR A 329 -27.99 1.96 20.42
C THR A 329 -27.72 3.43 20.68
N PHE A 330 -28.52 4.33 20.11
CA PHE A 330 -28.38 5.80 20.23
C PHE A 330 -29.70 6.43 20.75
N PRO A 331 -30.01 6.31 22.07
CA PRO A 331 -31.28 6.80 22.63
C PRO A 331 -31.39 8.33 22.71
N ASP A 332 -30.27 9.07 22.74
CA ASP A 332 -30.23 10.55 22.80
C ASP A 332 -29.09 11.09 21.92
N PRO A 333 -29.21 11.01 20.58
CA PRO A 333 -28.13 11.47 19.68
C PRO A 333 -27.87 12.97 19.80
N LYS A 334 -28.86 13.79 20.05
CA LYS A 334 -28.69 15.23 20.25
C LYS A 334 -27.92 15.56 21.53
N GLY A 335 -28.23 14.88 22.62
CA GLY A 335 -27.48 15.04 23.87
C GLY A 335 -26.06 14.49 23.75
N MET A 336 -25.85 13.45 22.94
CA MET A 336 -24.52 12.91 22.60
C MET A 336 -23.68 13.95 21.83
N SER A 337 -24.20 14.48 20.73
CA SER A 337 -23.54 15.54 19.95
C SER A 337 -23.14 16.72 20.81
N LYS A 338 -24.08 17.24 21.62
CA LYS A 338 -23.77 18.30 22.56
C LYS A 338 -22.62 18.00 23.50
N LYS A 339 -22.52 16.78 24.03
CA LYS A 339 -21.41 16.38 24.93
C LYS A 339 -20.08 16.33 24.19
N ILE A 340 -20.08 15.90 22.93
CA ILE A 340 -18.88 15.89 22.06
C ILE A 340 -18.41 17.34 21.85
N HIS A 341 -19.33 18.26 21.52
CA HIS A 341 -19.01 19.69 21.41
C HIS A 341 -18.52 20.32 22.71
N ASP A 342 -19.14 19.95 23.85
CA ASP A 342 -18.71 20.45 25.18
C ASP A 342 -17.26 20.01 25.52
N MET A 343 -16.74 18.94 24.92
CA MET A 343 -15.33 18.50 24.99
C MET A 343 -14.40 19.22 23.98
N GLY A 344 -14.97 20.02 23.06
CA GLY A 344 -14.21 20.80 22.07
C GLY A 344 -13.94 20.10 20.75
N PHE A 345 -14.66 19.01 20.45
CA PHE A 345 -14.65 18.35 19.16
C PHE A 345 -15.88 18.75 18.33
N ASP A 346 -15.73 18.82 17.03
CA ASP A 346 -16.84 18.75 16.09
C ASP A 346 -17.40 17.33 16.04
N PHE A 347 -18.64 17.17 15.57
CA PHE A 347 -19.26 15.85 15.45
C PHE A 347 -19.55 15.52 14.00
N GLY A 348 -18.87 14.51 13.45
CA GLY A 348 -19.04 13.99 12.11
C GLY A 348 -19.84 12.70 12.04
N LEU A 349 -20.50 12.45 10.90
CA LEU A 349 -21.31 11.26 10.69
C LEU A 349 -21.03 10.59 9.34
N TRP A 350 -20.93 9.26 9.34
CA TRP A 350 -20.83 8.44 8.15
C TRP A 350 -22.19 8.33 7.45
N VAL A 351 -22.20 8.41 6.11
CA VAL A 351 -23.36 8.25 5.25
C VAL A 351 -23.02 7.50 3.97
N THR A 352 -24.02 6.85 3.36
CA THR A 352 -23.93 6.17 2.09
C THR A 352 -25.11 6.49 1.19
N LEU A 353 -24.94 6.41 -0.15
CA LEU A 353 -26.04 6.55 -1.11
C LEU A 353 -26.86 5.27 -1.30
N TRP A 354 -26.55 4.22 -0.57
CA TRP A 354 -27.16 2.92 -0.73
C TRP A 354 -28.34 2.76 0.22
N ILE A 355 -29.48 2.35 -0.32
CA ILE A 355 -30.72 2.10 0.41
C ILE A 355 -30.99 0.62 0.37
N ASN A 356 -30.87 -0.08 1.51
CA ASN A 356 -31.16 -1.51 1.59
C ASN A 356 -32.63 -1.80 1.25
N LEU A 357 -32.87 -2.98 0.65
CA LEU A 357 -34.20 -3.39 0.21
C LEU A 357 -35.23 -3.45 1.35
N ASP A 358 -34.78 -3.68 2.57
CA ASP A 358 -35.59 -3.73 3.80
C ASP A 358 -35.62 -2.38 4.55
N SER A 359 -35.05 -1.31 3.96
CA SER A 359 -35.16 0.04 4.48
C SER A 359 -36.58 0.60 4.31
N ASP A 360 -37.04 1.38 5.28
CA ASP A 360 -38.32 2.09 5.21
C ASP A 360 -38.40 3.05 4.01
N ASN A 361 -37.25 3.57 3.56
CA ASN A 361 -37.11 4.48 2.42
C ASN A 361 -37.07 3.78 1.06
N TYR A 362 -36.83 2.45 1.01
CA TYR A 362 -36.63 1.76 -0.27
C TYR A 362 -37.85 1.83 -1.18
N GLN A 363 -39.04 1.46 -0.67
CA GLN A 363 -40.28 1.51 -1.47
C GLN A 363 -40.64 2.94 -1.90
N HIS A 364 -40.40 3.92 -1.02
CA HIS A 364 -40.57 5.34 -1.38
C HIS A 364 -39.66 5.75 -2.54
N ALA A 365 -38.38 5.34 -2.52
CA ALA A 365 -37.43 5.63 -3.59
C ALA A 365 -37.82 4.94 -4.91
N VAL A 366 -38.33 3.70 -4.85
CA VAL A 366 -38.86 2.98 -6.02
C VAL A 366 -40.07 3.69 -6.62
N ASP A 367 -41.06 4.02 -5.79
CA ASP A 367 -42.33 4.64 -6.23
C ASP A 367 -42.14 6.01 -6.88
N ASN A 368 -41.08 6.73 -6.51
CA ASN A 368 -40.72 8.05 -7.04
C ASN A 368 -39.64 8.01 -8.13
N GLY A 369 -39.09 6.83 -8.47
CA GLY A 369 -38.03 6.68 -9.46
C GLY A 369 -36.73 7.37 -9.04
N TYR A 370 -36.33 7.22 -7.77
CA TYR A 370 -35.14 7.83 -7.21
C TYR A 370 -33.89 6.95 -7.27
N LEU A 371 -34.05 5.69 -7.70
CA LEU A 371 -32.96 4.74 -7.80
C LEU A 371 -32.43 4.63 -9.22
N LEU A 372 -31.16 4.27 -9.36
CA LEU A 372 -30.57 3.82 -10.62
C LEU A 372 -31.32 2.59 -11.12
N MET A 373 -31.41 2.43 -12.43
CA MET A 373 -32.10 1.31 -13.07
C MET A 373 -31.12 0.21 -13.48
N ASP A 374 -31.58 -1.05 -13.53
CA ASP A 374 -30.76 -2.19 -13.94
C ASP A 374 -30.37 -2.06 -15.43
N ALA A 375 -29.07 -2.27 -15.75
CA ALA A 375 -28.56 -2.10 -17.11
C ALA A 375 -29.13 -3.14 -18.11
N LYS A 376 -29.61 -4.29 -17.62
CA LYS A 376 -30.21 -5.36 -18.47
C LYS A 376 -31.73 -5.24 -18.56
N ASP A 377 -32.37 -4.60 -17.59
CA ASP A 377 -33.82 -4.42 -17.52
C ASP A 377 -34.17 -3.05 -16.89
N THR A 378 -34.08 -2.01 -17.68
CA THR A 378 -34.36 -0.63 -17.24
C THR A 378 -35.78 -0.35 -16.75
N SER A 379 -36.63 -1.36 -16.68
CA SER A 379 -37.94 -1.27 -16.00
C SER A 379 -37.88 -1.57 -14.51
N LYS A 380 -36.72 -1.98 -13.98
CA LYS A 380 -36.51 -2.34 -12.59
C LYS A 380 -35.40 -1.51 -11.95
N PRO A 381 -35.46 -1.23 -10.64
CA PRO A 381 -34.33 -0.67 -9.91
C PRO A 381 -33.09 -1.57 -10.03
N CYS A 382 -31.93 -0.96 -10.07
CA CYS A 382 -30.64 -1.66 -9.98
C CYS A 382 -30.42 -2.11 -8.54
N GLU A 383 -30.35 -3.43 -8.34
CA GLU A 383 -30.07 -4.02 -7.04
C GLU A 383 -28.62 -4.52 -7.01
N VAL A 384 -27.84 -3.96 -6.13
CA VAL A 384 -26.42 -4.31 -5.92
C VAL A 384 -26.23 -5.03 -4.59
N THR A 385 -25.30 -5.98 -4.56
CA THR A 385 -24.88 -6.63 -3.31
C THR A 385 -23.66 -5.90 -2.77
N TRP A 386 -23.70 -5.54 -1.52
CA TRP A 386 -22.59 -4.92 -0.82
C TRP A 386 -22.31 -5.66 0.50
N TRP A 387 -21.33 -5.23 1.29
CA TRP A 387 -20.93 -5.97 2.50
C TRP A 387 -22.06 -6.14 3.54
N ASN A 388 -23.13 -5.37 3.44
CA ASN A 388 -24.27 -5.41 4.38
C ASN A 388 -25.62 -5.71 3.69
N GLY A 389 -25.64 -6.59 2.72
CA GLY A 389 -26.85 -7.07 2.08
C GLY A 389 -27.06 -6.58 0.65
N GLN A 390 -28.32 -6.39 0.26
CA GLN A 390 -28.70 -5.88 -1.06
C GLN A 390 -29.33 -4.50 -0.94
N ALA A 391 -28.97 -3.61 -1.87
CA ALA A 391 -29.42 -2.23 -1.86
C ALA A 391 -29.67 -1.69 -3.27
N GLY A 392 -30.51 -0.65 -3.38
CA GLY A 392 -30.56 0.24 -4.52
C GLY A 392 -29.64 1.43 -4.30
N ILE A 393 -29.18 2.07 -5.39
CA ILE A 393 -28.32 3.26 -5.36
C ILE A 393 -29.13 4.47 -5.78
N ILE A 394 -29.03 5.58 -5.07
CA ILE A 394 -29.70 6.84 -5.40
C ILE A 394 -29.20 7.37 -6.74
N ASP A 395 -30.09 7.69 -7.67
CA ASP A 395 -29.79 8.30 -8.95
C ASP A 395 -29.51 9.81 -8.81
N LEU A 396 -28.25 10.18 -8.65
CA LEU A 396 -27.83 11.57 -8.51
C LEU A 396 -28.05 12.42 -9.79
N ALA A 397 -28.26 11.80 -10.93
CA ALA A 397 -28.64 12.48 -12.18
C ALA A 397 -30.14 12.80 -12.22
N ASN A 398 -30.94 12.24 -11.29
CA ASN A 398 -32.32 12.63 -11.08
C ASN A 398 -32.38 13.81 -10.08
N PRO A 399 -32.75 15.03 -10.52
CA PRO A 399 -32.74 16.20 -9.62
C PRO A 399 -33.72 16.07 -8.45
N ASP A 400 -34.83 15.32 -8.60
CA ASP A 400 -35.80 15.09 -7.52
C ASP A 400 -35.23 14.08 -6.50
N ALA A 401 -34.53 13.03 -6.94
CA ALA A 401 -33.86 12.08 -6.05
C ALA A 401 -32.72 12.77 -5.26
N ARG A 402 -31.92 13.56 -5.95
CA ARG A 402 -30.86 14.36 -5.33
C ARG A 402 -31.42 15.30 -4.27
N ALA A 403 -32.46 16.13 -4.62
CA ALA A 403 -33.07 17.07 -3.70
C ALA A 403 -33.70 16.37 -2.49
N TRP A 404 -34.31 15.18 -2.67
CA TRP A 404 -34.86 14.36 -1.59
C TRP A 404 -33.78 13.92 -0.63
N TYR A 405 -32.67 13.37 -1.16
CA TYR A 405 -31.57 12.88 -0.34
C TYR A 405 -30.87 14.03 0.41
N GLU A 406 -30.53 15.12 -0.27
CA GLU A 406 -29.96 16.33 0.33
C GLU A 406 -30.88 16.90 1.44
N GLY A 407 -32.20 16.90 1.21
CA GLY A 407 -33.15 17.34 2.21
C GLY A 407 -33.13 16.50 3.49
N ASN A 408 -32.97 15.17 3.35
CA ASN A 408 -32.86 14.27 4.49
C ASN A 408 -31.53 14.48 5.23
N LEU A 409 -30.42 14.64 4.52
CA LEU A 409 -29.11 14.91 5.13
C LEU A 409 -29.11 16.26 5.88
N LYS A 410 -29.62 17.34 5.25
CA LYS A 410 -29.72 18.69 5.87
C LYS A 410 -30.59 18.63 7.13
N LYS A 411 -31.68 17.87 7.10
CA LYS A 411 -32.53 17.65 8.25
C LYS A 411 -31.82 16.91 9.36
N LEU A 412 -31.13 15.81 9.02
CA LEU A 412 -30.35 15.01 9.96
C LEU A 412 -29.29 15.89 10.66
N MET A 413 -28.50 16.64 9.91
CA MET A 413 -27.50 17.54 10.47
C MET A 413 -28.11 18.61 11.39
N SER A 414 -29.18 19.26 10.98
CA SER A 414 -29.81 20.34 11.76
C SER A 414 -30.53 19.84 13.03
N ASP A 415 -31.15 18.66 12.98
CA ASP A 415 -31.88 18.10 14.12
C ASP A 415 -30.95 17.66 15.25
N TYR A 416 -29.76 17.20 14.89
CA TYR A 416 -28.83 16.56 15.81
C TYR A 416 -27.49 17.29 15.99
N ASP A 417 -27.34 18.48 15.40
CA ASP A 417 -26.17 19.33 15.52
C ASP A 417 -24.92 18.62 15.04
N ILE A 418 -24.95 18.13 13.78
CA ILE A 418 -23.87 17.41 13.12
C ILE A 418 -23.12 18.40 12.23
N ASP A 419 -21.78 18.48 12.37
CA ASP A 419 -20.94 19.49 11.73
C ASP A 419 -20.51 19.08 10.32
N GLY A 420 -20.47 17.78 10.02
CA GLY A 420 -20.04 17.33 8.69
C GLY A 420 -20.28 15.85 8.45
N LEU A 421 -20.10 15.42 7.21
CA LEU A 421 -20.42 14.07 6.76
C LEU A 421 -19.20 13.38 6.11
N LYS A 422 -19.11 12.06 6.29
CA LYS A 422 -18.23 11.16 5.55
C LYS A 422 -19.07 10.41 4.53
N PHE A 423 -18.81 10.62 3.23
CA PHE A 423 -19.46 9.88 2.14
C PHE A 423 -18.66 8.63 1.79
N ASP A 424 -18.96 7.51 2.43
CA ASP A 424 -18.30 6.23 2.18
C ASP A 424 -19.16 5.36 1.25
N THR A 425 -19.05 5.62 -0.05
CA THR A 425 -19.94 5.04 -1.04
C THR A 425 -19.30 5.02 -2.43
N ARG A 426 -19.77 4.13 -3.30
CA ARG A 426 -19.64 4.30 -4.76
C ARG A 426 -20.82 5.12 -5.26
N PHE A 427 -20.54 5.99 -6.18
CA PHE A 427 -21.58 6.85 -6.80
C PHE A 427 -22.28 6.17 -7.99
N PHE A 428 -21.70 5.06 -8.47
CA PHE A 428 -22.23 4.27 -9.58
C PHE A 428 -21.80 2.80 -9.44
N ASP A 429 -22.54 1.87 -10.04
CA ASP A 429 -22.17 0.46 -10.15
C ASP A 429 -22.39 -0.03 -11.58
N GLU A 430 -21.50 -0.89 -12.09
CA GLU A 430 -21.54 -1.40 -13.46
C GLU A 430 -22.82 -2.20 -13.84
N LYS A 431 -23.53 -2.71 -12.84
CA LYS A 431 -24.82 -3.37 -13.03
C LYS A 431 -25.93 -2.40 -13.36
N CYS A 432 -25.74 -1.11 -13.10
CA CYS A 432 -26.73 -0.07 -13.25
C CYS A 432 -26.59 0.64 -14.61
N ALA A 433 -27.71 1.10 -15.16
CA ALA A 433 -27.73 1.95 -16.33
C ALA A 433 -27.62 3.41 -15.92
N PRO A 434 -26.72 4.21 -16.53
CA PRO A 434 -26.78 5.66 -16.40
C PRO A 434 -28.14 6.20 -16.91
N ARG A 435 -28.61 7.27 -16.30
CA ARG A 435 -29.82 7.96 -16.73
C ARG A 435 -29.65 8.47 -18.17
N GLU A 436 -30.73 8.53 -18.96
CA GLU A 436 -30.70 9.05 -20.33
C GLU A 436 -30.03 10.45 -20.38
N GLY A 437 -29.05 10.59 -21.25
CA GLY A 437 -28.25 11.83 -21.41
C GLY A 437 -27.04 11.93 -20.46
N HIS A 438 -26.77 10.92 -19.66
CA HIS A 438 -25.62 10.83 -18.75
C HIS A 438 -24.75 9.62 -19.06
N GLN A 439 -23.49 9.68 -18.65
CA GLN A 439 -22.54 8.57 -18.67
C GLN A 439 -22.20 8.12 -17.24
N ALA A 440 -21.64 6.94 -17.07
CA ALA A 440 -21.21 6.41 -15.77
C ALA A 440 -20.24 7.38 -15.04
N THR A 441 -19.34 8.02 -15.78
CA THR A 441 -18.39 9.01 -15.25
C THR A 441 -19.05 10.27 -14.71
N ASP A 442 -20.25 10.65 -15.19
CA ASP A 442 -20.95 11.82 -14.65
C ASP A 442 -21.32 11.65 -13.17
N TYR A 443 -21.55 10.42 -12.73
CA TYR A 443 -21.94 10.14 -11.33
C TYR A 443 -20.82 10.43 -10.35
N GLN A 444 -19.56 10.31 -10.75
CA GLN A 444 -18.42 10.73 -9.94
C GLN A 444 -18.46 12.25 -9.69
N LYS A 445 -18.69 13.03 -10.74
CA LYS A 445 -18.85 14.49 -10.64
C LYS A 445 -20.07 14.87 -9.79
N LEU A 446 -21.20 14.21 -10.02
CA LEU A 446 -22.44 14.48 -9.27
C LEU A 446 -22.28 14.12 -7.78
N GLY A 447 -21.58 13.02 -7.49
CA GLY A 447 -21.27 12.62 -6.12
C GLY A 447 -20.33 13.60 -5.42
N THR A 448 -19.27 14.05 -6.11
CA THR A 448 -18.38 15.09 -5.58
C THR A 448 -19.10 16.40 -5.33
N GLN A 449 -19.96 16.83 -6.27
CA GLN A 449 -20.79 18.03 -6.11
C GLN A 449 -21.80 17.91 -4.96
N LEU A 450 -22.35 16.69 -4.73
CA LEU A 450 -23.18 16.43 -3.57
C LEU A 450 -22.38 16.59 -2.28
N ALA A 451 -21.22 15.94 -2.20
CA ALA A 451 -20.36 16.01 -1.02
C ALA A 451 -19.92 17.46 -0.70
N ASP A 452 -19.63 18.23 -1.74
CA ASP A 452 -19.20 19.65 -1.66
C ASP A 452 -20.27 20.59 -1.05
N GLU A 453 -21.55 20.15 -1.01
CA GLU A 453 -22.64 20.90 -0.38
C GLU A 453 -22.71 20.72 1.15
N PHE A 454 -21.95 19.78 1.68
CA PHE A 454 -21.89 19.47 3.10
C PHE A 454 -20.48 19.73 3.62
N ASP A 455 -20.38 20.14 4.87
CA ASP A 455 -19.10 20.31 5.51
C ASP A 455 -18.45 18.92 5.72
N LEU A 456 -17.34 18.67 5.02
CA LEU A 456 -16.60 17.42 5.11
C LEU A 456 -15.64 17.47 6.30
N GLN A 457 -15.87 16.59 7.27
CA GLN A 457 -15.01 16.49 8.45
C GLN A 457 -13.92 15.45 8.25
N GLY A 458 -13.03 15.65 7.25
CA GLY A 458 -11.99 14.70 6.88
C GLY A 458 -12.57 13.42 6.26
N ALA A 459 -11.73 12.52 5.74
CA ALA A 459 -12.09 11.22 5.16
C ALA A 459 -13.34 11.27 4.25
N GLY A 460 -13.50 12.37 3.53
CA GLY A 460 -14.76 12.70 2.86
C GLY A 460 -15.09 11.75 1.72
N ILE A 461 -14.12 11.46 0.84
CA ILE A 461 -14.34 10.68 -0.37
C ILE A 461 -13.17 9.71 -0.56
N ARG A 462 -13.49 8.45 -0.84
CA ARG A 462 -12.47 7.41 -1.05
C ARG A 462 -12.46 6.82 -2.45
N VAL A 463 -13.44 7.14 -3.29
CA VAL A 463 -13.59 6.58 -4.63
C VAL A 463 -13.58 7.70 -5.65
N HIS A 464 -12.67 7.62 -6.62
CA HIS A 464 -12.58 8.61 -7.67
C HIS A 464 -12.09 8.04 -8.98
N TRP A 465 -12.59 8.62 -10.07
CA TRP A 465 -12.24 8.28 -11.42
C TRP A 465 -12.37 9.49 -12.34
N ASN A 466 -11.30 9.74 -13.11
CA ASN A 466 -11.27 10.71 -14.20
C ASN A 466 -11.52 12.17 -13.80
N GLU A 467 -11.15 13.07 -14.67
CA GLU A 467 -11.04 14.54 -14.61
C GLU A 467 -12.08 15.31 -13.79
N THR A 468 -13.20 14.72 -13.49
CA THR A 468 -14.37 15.48 -13.00
C THR A 468 -14.25 15.97 -11.57
N ALA A 469 -13.23 15.56 -10.83
CA ALA A 469 -13.08 15.87 -9.43
C ALA A 469 -11.81 16.63 -9.06
N HIS A 470 -10.89 16.82 -9.98
CA HIS A 470 -9.64 17.54 -9.69
C HIS A 470 -9.85 18.99 -9.31
N GLU A 471 -10.96 19.61 -9.75
CA GLU A 471 -11.34 20.96 -9.37
C GLU A 471 -11.97 21.06 -7.97
N ALA A 472 -12.40 19.94 -7.40
CA ALA A 472 -12.97 19.87 -6.06
C ALA A 472 -11.88 19.90 -4.98
N GLY A 473 -12.24 20.37 -3.81
CA GLY A 473 -11.33 20.59 -2.69
C GLY A 473 -11.43 19.55 -1.59
N PHE A 474 -12.01 18.37 -1.89
CA PHE A 474 -12.31 17.36 -0.89
C PHE A 474 -11.04 16.68 -0.33
N VAL A 475 -11.18 16.18 0.87
CA VAL A 475 -10.17 15.32 1.50
C VAL A 475 -10.33 13.90 0.99
N THR A 476 -9.23 13.34 0.51
CA THR A 476 -9.15 11.99 -0.03
C THR A 476 -8.66 11.02 1.01
N ARG A 477 -9.40 9.93 1.21
CA ARG A 477 -8.91 8.80 1.98
C ARG A 477 -8.61 7.60 1.09
N GLN A 478 -7.70 6.77 1.53
CA GLN A 478 -7.34 5.51 0.88
C GLN A 478 -8.37 4.41 1.18
N VAL A 479 -8.24 3.28 0.49
CA VAL A 479 -8.93 2.03 0.82
C VAL A 479 -8.49 1.53 2.20
N ASP A 480 -9.38 0.83 2.90
CA ASP A 480 -9.14 0.26 4.22
C ASP A 480 -7.89 -0.60 4.28
N LYS A 481 -7.09 -0.42 5.33
CA LYS A 481 -5.82 -1.12 5.56
C LYS A 481 -5.95 -2.20 6.64
N GLY A 482 -5.10 -3.21 6.57
CA GLY A 482 -4.82 -4.08 7.70
C GLY A 482 -4.06 -3.37 8.83
N THR A 483 -3.73 -4.10 9.89
CA THR A 483 -3.07 -3.56 11.09
C THR A 483 -1.57 -3.88 11.16
N GLY A 484 -0.97 -4.28 10.05
CA GLY A 484 0.44 -4.71 9.95
C GLY A 484 1.39 -3.67 9.34
N TRP A 485 2.65 -4.08 9.24
CA TRP A 485 3.71 -3.25 8.65
C TRP A 485 3.50 -2.99 7.16
N ASP A 486 2.94 -3.96 6.41
CA ASP A 486 2.69 -3.83 4.98
C ASP A 486 1.67 -2.72 4.72
N SER A 487 0.60 -2.71 5.51
CA SER A 487 -0.43 -1.67 5.44
C SER A 487 0.09 -0.28 5.82
N LEU A 488 1.00 -0.20 6.80
CA LEU A 488 1.68 1.05 7.12
C LEU A 488 2.55 1.55 5.94
N ARG A 489 3.29 0.65 5.26
CA ARG A 489 4.04 1.02 4.06
C ARG A 489 3.12 1.42 2.91
N ALA A 490 2.07 0.64 2.68
CA ALA A 490 1.06 0.94 1.67
C ALA A 490 0.45 2.34 1.85
N SER A 491 0.18 2.75 3.09
CA SER A 491 -0.35 4.09 3.36
C SER A 491 0.56 5.22 2.85
N ALA A 492 1.87 5.04 2.85
CA ALA A 492 2.81 6.01 2.32
C ALA A 492 2.88 5.99 0.78
N THR A 493 3.05 4.80 0.18
CA THR A 493 3.20 4.67 -1.28
C THR A 493 1.92 5.00 -2.02
N GLN A 494 0.76 4.62 -1.50
CA GLN A 494 -0.54 4.97 -2.09
C GLN A 494 -0.82 6.46 -2.00
N ASN A 495 -0.48 7.13 -0.89
CA ASN A 495 -0.60 8.60 -0.85
C ASN A 495 0.30 9.29 -1.87
N LEU A 496 1.52 8.80 -2.10
CA LEU A 496 2.38 9.32 -3.16
C LEU A 496 1.73 9.12 -4.54
N ALA A 497 1.14 7.95 -4.79
CA ALA A 497 0.46 7.67 -6.04
C ALA A 497 -0.77 8.58 -6.23
N ILE A 498 -1.64 8.70 -5.23
CA ILE A 498 -2.84 9.55 -5.25
C ILE A 498 -2.48 11.03 -5.44
N CYS A 499 -1.49 11.54 -4.71
CA CYS A 499 -1.03 12.92 -4.85
C CYS A 499 -0.55 13.24 -6.27
N THR A 500 0.07 12.27 -6.94
CA THR A 500 0.66 12.46 -8.27
C THR A 500 -0.28 12.15 -9.43
N ILE A 501 -1.55 11.84 -9.15
CA ILE A 501 -2.64 11.81 -10.12
C ILE A 501 -3.65 12.96 -9.93
N GLY A 502 -3.32 13.96 -9.10
CA GLY A 502 -4.07 15.22 -9.01
C GLY A 502 -4.91 15.45 -7.76
N TYR A 503 -4.82 14.56 -6.75
CA TYR A 503 -5.55 14.68 -5.48
C TYR A 503 -4.61 15.04 -4.32
N PRO A 504 -4.38 16.34 -4.04
CA PRO A 504 -3.31 16.78 -3.14
C PRO A 504 -3.68 16.78 -1.65
N PHE A 505 -4.95 16.65 -1.29
CA PHE A 505 -5.44 16.71 0.09
C PHE A 505 -5.68 15.32 0.64
N VAL A 506 -4.58 14.60 0.87
CA VAL A 506 -4.59 13.20 1.32
C VAL A 506 -4.42 13.08 2.83
N GLU A 507 -4.99 12.04 3.38
CA GLU A 507 -4.80 11.62 4.77
C GLU A 507 -4.16 10.23 4.86
N SER A 508 -3.76 9.84 6.06
CA SER A 508 -2.96 8.65 6.31
C SER A 508 -3.73 7.32 6.25
N ASP A 509 -5.02 7.32 5.87
CA ASP A 509 -5.99 6.31 6.27
C ASP A 509 -6.00 6.10 7.81
N MET A 510 -6.86 5.25 8.34
CA MET A 510 -7.01 5.04 9.78
C MET A 510 -5.69 4.61 10.43
N ILE A 511 -5.11 5.48 11.26
CA ILE A 511 -3.89 5.15 12.00
C ILE A 511 -4.15 3.91 12.85
N GLY A 512 -3.37 2.86 12.59
CA GLY A 512 -3.53 1.55 13.22
C GLY A 512 -4.29 0.52 12.40
N GLY A 513 -4.87 0.91 11.25
CA GLY A 513 -5.65 0.06 10.34
C GLY A 513 -7.14 0.10 10.61
N SER A 514 -7.90 -0.65 9.83
CA SER A 514 -9.37 -0.67 9.82
C SER A 514 -9.98 -1.58 10.87
N GLY A 515 -11.30 -1.43 11.11
CA GLY A 515 -12.12 -2.33 11.94
C GLY A 515 -12.27 -3.72 11.32
N GLY A 516 -12.66 -4.70 12.14
CA GLY A 516 -12.76 -6.11 11.71
C GLY A 516 -11.40 -6.81 11.59
N GLN A 517 -10.32 -6.16 12.06
CA GLN A 517 -8.95 -6.66 12.09
C GLN A 517 -8.48 -6.81 13.55
N PRO A 518 -7.45 -7.64 13.82
CA PRO A 518 -6.79 -7.64 15.11
C PRO A 518 -6.21 -6.26 15.44
N ALA A 519 -6.16 -5.89 16.71
CA ALA A 519 -5.54 -4.63 17.10
C ALA A 519 -4.05 -4.58 16.68
N PRO A 520 -3.53 -3.42 16.22
CA PRO A 520 -2.13 -3.29 15.83
C PRO A 520 -1.18 -3.50 17.01
N SER A 521 0.05 -3.92 16.74
CA SER A 521 1.08 -3.91 17.78
C SER A 521 1.43 -2.47 18.17
N LYS A 522 1.92 -2.27 19.44
CA LYS A 522 2.44 -0.97 19.90
C LYS A 522 3.33 -0.27 18.89
N ASN A 523 4.27 -1.02 18.30
CA ASN A 523 5.23 -0.47 17.37
C ASN A 523 4.57 0.02 16.07
N VAL A 524 3.64 -0.74 15.52
CA VAL A 524 2.90 -0.35 14.31
C VAL A 524 2.06 0.89 14.59
N LEU A 525 1.29 0.90 15.68
CA LEU A 525 0.43 2.03 16.04
C LEU A 525 1.22 3.33 16.19
N VAL A 526 2.31 3.30 16.97
CA VAL A 526 3.16 4.49 17.18
C VAL A 526 3.85 4.93 15.90
N ARG A 527 4.40 4.00 15.11
CA ARG A 527 5.07 4.33 13.83
C ARG A 527 4.10 4.89 12.80
N TRP A 528 2.85 4.40 12.80
CA TRP A 528 1.82 4.96 11.93
C TRP A 528 1.46 6.39 12.31
N ALA A 529 1.24 6.66 13.59
CA ALA A 529 1.02 8.02 14.08
C ALA A 529 2.20 8.96 13.75
N GLN A 530 3.44 8.48 13.89
CA GLN A 530 4.64 9.23 13.51
C GLN A 530 4.71 9.51 12.01
N SER A 531 4.40 8.53 11.16
CA SER A 531 4.34 8.68 9.71
C SER A 531 3.26 9.71 9.32
N ALA A 532 2.05 9.54 9.85
CA ALA A 532 0.94 10.43 9.62
C ALA A 532 1.20 11.88 10.05
N SER A 533 2.00 12.09 11.11
CA SER A 533 2.37 13.43 11.57
C SER A 533 3.18 14.24 10.53
N LEU A 534 3.74 13.58 9.53
CA LEU A 534 4.49 14.18 8.41
C LEU A 534 3.75 14.06 7.07
N MET A 535 2.45 13.78 7.08
CA MET A 535 1.54 13.80 5.94
C MET A 535 0.65 15.07 5.99
N PRO A 536 -0.10 15.40 4.93
CA PRO A 536 -0.96 16.59 4.92
C PRO A 536 -2.04 16.59 6.01
N LEU A 537 -2.72 15.46 6.23
CA LEU A 537 -3.79 15.30 7.21
C LEU A 537 -3.59 14.01 8.02
N MET A 538 -4.10 13.99 9.25
CA MET A 538 -4.08 12.82 10.12
C MET A 538 -5.49 12.25 10.29
N TYR A 539 -5.67 10.97 9.97
CA TYR A 539 -6.91 10.24 10.18
C TYR A 539 -6.68 9.13 11.22
N ALA A 540 -7.21 9.31 12.41
CA ALA A 540 -7.05 8.38 13.53
C ALA A 540 -8.33 7.58 13.74
N SER A 541 -8.21 6.33 14.18
CA SER A 541 -9.36 5.51 14.56
C SER A 541 -9.03 4.63 15.77
N THR A 542 -7.92 3.87 15.75
CA THR A 542 -7.49 3.11 16.93
C THR A 542 -6.94 4.06 18.00
N SER A 543 -7.64 4.17 19.14
CA SER A 543 -7.14 4.88 20.32
C SER A 543 -6.01 4.09 20.98
N PRO A 544 -4.95 4.75 21.48
CA PRO A 544 -3.98 4.09 22.37
C PRO A 544 -4.48 3.92 23.81
N VAL A 545 -5.71 4.37 24.11
CA VAL A 545 -6.35 4.26 25.43
C VAL A 545 -7.62 3.42 25.27
N ASP A 546 -7.82 2.47 26.15
CA ASP A 546 -9.00 1.58 26.18
C ASP A 546 -9.32 0.90 24.83
N THR A 547 -8.27 0.47 24.13
CA THR A 547 -8.37 -0.11 22.78
C THR A 547 -9.11 -1.43 22.79
N ASN A 548 -9.95 -1.66 21.77
CA ASN A 548 -10.60 -2.94 21.53
C ASN A 548 -9.93 -3.67 20.36
N ASP A 549 -9.69 -4.95 20.53
CA ASP A 549 -9.49 -5.85 19.39
C ASP A 549 -10.87 -6.20 18.83
N THR A 550 -11.19 -5.70 17.66
CA THR A 550 -12.54 -5.81 17.08
C THR A 550 -12.88 -7.21 16.60
N THR A 551 -11.89 -8.09 16.44
CA THR A 551 -12.08 -9.50 16.07
C THR A 551 -12.43 -10.35 17.26
N THR A 552 -11.74 -10.17 18.37
CA THR A 552 -11.91 -10.96 19.61
C THR A 552 -12.87 -10.31 20.60
N GLY A 553 -13.03 -8.99 20.55
CA GLY A 553 -13.75 -8.18 21.53
C GLY A 553 -13.00 -8.01 22.85
N GLN A 554 -11.72 -8.34 22.87
CA GLN A 554 -10.87 -8.17 24.06
C GLN A 554 -10.28 -6.78 24.11
N LYS A 555 -10.00 -6.31 25.33
CA LYS A 555 -9.25 -5.07 25.55
C LYS A 555 -7.77 -5.30 25.26
N VAL A 556 -7.13 -4.29 24.69
CA VAL A 556 -5.68 -4.25 24.47
C VAL A 556 -5.09 -3.15 25.35
N ASP A 557 -4.31 -3.55 26.34
CA ASP A 557 -3.63 -2.62 27.25
C ASP A 557 -2.31 -2.14 26.61
N TYR A 558 -2.36 -1.01 25.93
CA TYR A 558 -1.11 -0.31 25.61
C TYR A 558 -0.57 0.41 26.84
N ASP A 559 0.76 0.43 26.96
CA ASP A 559 1.42 1.11 28.07
C ASP A 559 1.38 2.65 27.94
N GLN A 560 1.67 3.35 29.01
CA GLN A 560 1.70 4.83 29.04
C GLN A 560 2.67 5.43 28.02
N GLU A 561 3.77 4.72 27.71
CA GLU A 561 4.71 5.16 26.67
C GLU A 561 4.04 5.23 25.30
N THR A 562 3.16 4.27 24.96
CA THR A 562 2.40 4.29 23.71
C THR A 562 1.51 5.54 23.61
N VAL A 563 0.77 5.84 24.67
CA VAL A 563 -0.08 7.05 24.76
C VAL A 563 0.76 8.33 24.59
N ASP A 564 1.89 8.41 25.29
CA ASP A 564 2.77 9.59 25.27
C ASP A 564 3.40 9.78 23.88
N LEU A 565 3.82 8.71 23.20
CA LEU A 565 4.41 8.77 21.87
C LEU A 565 3.36 9.10 20.78
N TYR A 566 2.15 8.58 20.94
CA TYR A 566 1.04 8.94 20.05
C TYR A 566 0.71 10.44 20.19
N ARG A 567 0.55 10.93 21.42
CA ARG A 567 0.35 12.36 21.71
C ARG A 567 1.48 13.22 21.13
N GLN A 568 2.74 12.75 21.23
CA GLN A 568 3.88 13.46 20.64
C GLN A 568 3.77 13.57 19.11
N ALA A 569 3.23 12.55 18.43
CA ALA A 569 3.00 12.61 16.98
C ALA A 569 1.93 13.66 16.63
N ILE A 570 0.80 13.69 17.36
CA ILE A 570 -0.24 14.72 17.21
C ILE A 570 0.35 16.11 17.42
N GLU A 571 1.09 16.33 18.49
CA GLU A 571 1.72 17.63 18.79
C GLU A 571 2.77 18.04 17.74
N THR A 572 3.44 17.08 17.11
CA THR A 572 4.37 17.33 16.00
C THR A 572 3.62 17.86 14.78
N HIS A 573 2.53 17.20 14.42
CA HIS A 573 1.67 17.60 13.31
C HIS A 573 1.07 19.01 13.54
N LYS A 574 0.52 19.24 14.73
CA LYS A 574 -0.05 20.51 15.15
C LYS A 574 0.96 21.67 15.05
N LYS A 575 2.19 21.45 15.46
CA LYS A 575 3.27 22.45 15.30
C LYS A 575 3.64 22.68 13.84
N LEU A 576 3.53 21.66 13.01
CA LEU A 576 3.82 21.70 11.57
C LEU A 576 2.68 22.33 10.75
N ALA A 577 1.44 22.35 11.26
CA ALA A 577 0.26 22.84 10.58
C ALA A 577 0.40 24.22 9.91
N PRO A 578 1.05 25.25 10.53
CA PRO A 578 1.26 26.52 9.83
C PRO A 578 2.11 26.40 8.57
N TYR A 579 3.03 25.43 8.51
CA TYR A 579 3.81 25.13 7.31
C TYR A 579 2.96 24.35 6.28
N ILE A 580 2.20 23.33 6.72
CA ILE A 580 1.32 22.54 5.86
C ILE A 580 0.28 23.48 5.21
N TRP A 581 -0.33 24.39 5.97
CA TRP A 581 -1.29 25.35 5.44
C TRP A 581 -0.71 26.29 4.38
N ASP A 582 0.56 26.69 4.51
CA ASP A 582 1.23 27.43 3.43
C ASP A 582 1.34 26.57 2.15
N GLN A 583 1.49 25.24 2.28
CA GLN A 583 1.53 24.34 1.13
C GLN A 583 0.13 24.18 0.52
N VAL A 584 -0.92 24.05 1.33
CA VAL A 584 -2.32 24.06 0.85
C VAL A 584 -2.56 25.31 0.00
N GLN A 585 -2.20 26.52 0.50
CA GLN A 585 -2.32 27.75 -0.25
C GLN A 585 -1.45 27.83 -1.50
N SER A 586 -0.33 27.12 -1.52
CA SER A 586 0.52 26.98 -2.71
C SER A 586 -0.13 26.08 -3.75
N THR A 587 -0.62 24.92 -3.34
CA THR A 587 -1.30 23.92 -4.19
C THR A 587 -2.51 24.54 -4.90
N LEU A 588 -3.33 25.30 -4.21
CA LEU A 588 -4.47 26.01 -4.82
C LEU A 588 -4.06 26.97 -5.95
N LYS A 589 -2.81 27.45 -5.94
CA LYS A 589 -2.26 28.34 -6.99
C LYS A 589 -1.62 27.57 -8.12
N THR A 590 -0.87 26.52 -7.81
CA THR A 590 0.04 25.83 -8.76
C THR A 590 -0.48 24.48 -9.23
N GLY A 591 -1.31 23.80 -8.45
CA GLY A 591 -1.67 22.39 -8.63
C GLY A 591 -0.63 21.41 -8.08
N ASP A 592 0.57 21.87 -7.70
CA ASP A 592 1.63 20.98 -7.21
C ASP A 592 1.18 20.25 -5.93
N PRO A 593 1.48 18.95 -5.78
CA PRO A 593 1.05 18.17 -4.64
C PRO A 593 1.77 18.59 -3.34
N ILE A 594 1.07 18.47 -2.20
CA ILE A 594 1.64 18.78 -0.88
C ILE A 594 2.63 17.72 -0.48
N MET A 595 2.23 16.43 -0.55
CA MET A 595 3.10 15.27 -0.40
C MET A 595 3.52 14.80 -1.78
N ARG A 596 4.83 14.56 -1.99
CA ARG A 596 5.34 14.24 -3.32
C ARG A 596 6.63 13.43 -3.26
N PRO A 597 6.90 12.61 -4.30
CA PRO A 597 8.12 11.81 -4.35
C PRO A 597 9.35 12.69 -4.48
N LEU A 598 10.50 12.20 -4.01
CA LEU A 598 11.76 12.98 -4.00
C LEU A 598 12.15 13.43 -5.40
N PHE A 599 11.94 12.61 -6.42
CA PHE A 599 12.35 12.93 -7.80
C PHE A 599 11.56 14.08 -8.44
N PHE A 600 10.44 14.51 -7.89
CA PHE A 600 9.75 15.72 -8.35
C PHE A 600 10.61 16.97 -8.11
N ASP A 601 11.27 17.07 -6.95
CA ASP A 601 12.16 18.16 -6.61
C ASP A 601 13.62 17.90 -7.04
N PHE A 602 14.01 16.62 -7.17
CA PHE A 602 15.38 16.18 -7.45
C PHE A 602 15.48 15.25 -8.67
N PRO A 603 15.01 15.64 -9.87
CA PRO A 603 14.88 14.76 -11.04
C PRO A 603 16.21 14.25 -11.61
N LYS A 604 17.35 14.83 -11.21
CA LYS A 604 18.68 14.36 -11.61
C LYS A 604 19.30 13.36 -10.64
N ASP A 605 18.68 13.17 -9.51
CA ASP A 605 19.13 12.22 -8.51
C ASP A 605 18.48 10.84 -8.77
N LYS A 606 19.27 9.91 -9.31
CA LYS A 606 18.77 8.61 -9.74
C LYS A 606 18.28 7.74 -8.60
N GLU A 607 18.85 7.85 -7.41
CA GLU A 607 18.41 7.08 -6.24
C GLU A 607 17.01 7.51 -5.78
N SER A 608 16.65 8.78 -5.95
CA SER A 608 15.33 9.32 -5.61
C SER A 608 14.15 8.60 -6.29
N TYR A 609 14.39 7.94 -7.43
CA TYR A 609 13.34 7.28 -8.20
C TYR A 609 12.86 5.95 -7.59
N THR A 610 13.66 5.32 -6.73
CA THR A 610 13.35 4.02 -6.13
C THR A 610 13.17 4.09 -4.60
N VAL A 611 13.10 5.29 -4.03
CA VAL A 611 12.83 5.49 -2.61
C VAL A 611 11.32 5.35 -2.35
N THR A 612 10.95 4.41 -1.48
CA THR A 612 9.56 4.06 -1.20
C THR A 612 9.05 4.55 0.16
N ASP A 613 9.96 4.91 1.07
CA ASP A 613 9.68 5.21 2.47
C ASP A 613 10.13 6.61 2.91
N GLU A 614 10.33 7.50 1.92
CA GLU A 614 10.64 8.92 2.10
C GLU A 614 9.85 9.77 1.11
N TRP A 615 9.49 10.99 1.52
CA TRP A 615 8.79 11.94 0.67
C TRP A 615 9.12 13.39 1.02
N MET A 616 8.87 14.28 0.09
CA MET A 616 8.81 15.69 0.37
C MET A 616 7.41 16.10 0.85
N LEU A 617 7.33 16.75 2.00
CA LEU A 617 6.15 17.48 2.44
C LEU A 617 6.37 18.96 2.11
N GLY A 618 5.77 19.44 1.03
CA GLY A 618 6.13 20.71 0.41
C GLY A 618 7.60 20.75 0.00
N PRO A 619 8.14 21.91 -0.37
CA PRO A 619 9.50 22.02 -0.88
C PRO A 619 10.61 21.92 0.19
N ALA A 620 10.26 22.01 1.48
CA ALA A 620 11.29 22.17 2.50
C ALA A 620 11.52 20.95 3.38
N VAL A 621 10.51 20.10 3.61
CA VAL A 621 10.61 19.00 4.57
C VAL A 621 10.75 17.66 3.84
N LEU A 622 11.87 16.99 4.05
CA LEU A 622 12.05 15.59 3.72
C LEU A 622 11.60 14.78 4.93
N ALA A 623 10.51 14.06 4.80
CA ALA A 623 9.98 13.11 5.78
C ALA A 623 10.61 11.73 5.56
N ALA A 624 11.17 11.16 6.60
CA ALA A 624 11.79 9.84 6.54
C ALA A 624 11.39 8.98 7.77
N PRO A 625 10.10 8.76 8.01
CA PRO A 625 9.66 7.95 9.15
C PRO A 625 10.14 6.51 9.01
N LYS A 626 10.25 5.79 10.14
CA LYS A 626 10.57 4.37 10.07
C LYS A 626 9.30 3.56 9.91
N LEU A 627 9.18 2.82 8.81
CA LEU A 627 8.02 2.02 8.44
C LEU A 627 8.25 0.51 8.63
N SER A 628 9.14 0.15 9.57
CA SER A 628 9.52 -1.22 9.89
C SER A 628 10.00 -1.33 11.35
N THR A 629 10.36 -2.54 11.77
CA THR A 629 10.95 -2.82 13.09
C THR A 629 12.35 -2.22 13.26
N GLY A 630 12.90 -2.26 14.48
CA GLY A 630 14.24 -1.82 14.84
C GLY A 630 14.34 -0.34 15.21
N ALA A 631 15.54 0.10 15.57
CA ALA A 631 15.83 1.43 16.09
C ALA A 631 16.65 2.31 15.12
N THR A 632 16.96 1.82 13.93
CA THR A 632 17.72 2.55 12.92
C THR A 632 17.08 2.41 11.54
N ARG A 633 17.43 3.31 10.62
CA ARG A 633 17.08 3.23 9.20
C ARG A 633 18.19 3.82 8.31
N THR A 634 18.18 3.50 7.05
CA THR A 634 18.88 4.30 6.05
C THR A 634 18.00 5.47 5.63
N VAL A 635 18.59 6.66 5.43
CA VAL A 635 17.91 7.85 4.90
C VAL A 635 18.66 8.31 3.67
N HIS A 636 17.96 8.49 2.56
CA HIS A 636 18.50 9.07 1.34
C HIS A 636 18.29 10.59 1.34
N LEU A 637 19.36 11.36 1.45
CA LEU A 637 19.33 12.82 1.29
C LEU A 637 19.71 13.19 -0.14
N PRO A 638 18.80 13.71 -0.95
CA PRO A 638 19.11 14.21 -2.29
C PRO A 638 20.10 15.38 -2.29
N PRO A 639 20.59 15.82 -3.47
CA PRO A 639 21.46 16.99 -3.56
C PRO A 639 20.85 18.23 -2.90
N GLY A 640 21.49 18.77 -1.86
CA GLY A 640 20.95 19.90 -1.08
C GLY A 640 21.77 20.22 0.15
N THR A 641 21.26 21.14 0.97
CA THR A 641 21.81 21.46 2.29
C THR A 641 20.76 21.26 3.35
N TRP A 642 20.82 20.13 4.00
CA TRP A 642 19.81 19.61 4.89
C TRP A 642 20.08 19.89 6.35
N TYR A 643 19.12 20.42 7.07
CA TYR A 643 19.13 20.53 8.53
C TYR A 643 18.44 19.31 9.14
N ASP A 644 19.19 18.52 9.88
CA ASP A 644 18.69 17.41 10.68
C ASP A 644 17.93 17.97 11.90
N VAL A 645 16.61 17.77 11.91
CA VAL A 645 15.74 18.33 12.96
C VAL A 645 15.94 17.66 14.33
N ASN A 646 16.42 16.42 14.33
CA ASN A 646 16.64 15.61 15.53
C ASN A 646 17.96 15.94 16.23
N HIS A 647 19.03 16.16 15.48
CA HIS A 647 20.37 16.37 16.05
C HIS A 647 20.92 17.78 15.87
N GLY A 648 20.24 18.64 15.09
CA GLY A 648 20.67 20.01 14.81
C GLY A 648 21.92 20.10 13.94
N THR A 649 22.27 19.04 13.21
CA THR A 649 23.40 19.01 12.28
C THR A 649 23.00 19.50 10.90
N VAL A 650 23.99 20.05 10.15
CA VAL A 650 23.82 20.40 8.74
C VAL A 650 24.55 19.36 7.89
N ILE A 651 23.85 18.77 6.96
CA ILE A 651 24.35 17.69 6.12
C ILE A 651 24.24 18.13 4.66
N HIS A 652 25.28 17.85 3.87
CA HIS A 652 25.24 18.09 2.42
C HIS A 652 24.95 16.79 1.68
N GLY A 653 23.89 16.79 0.88
CA GLY A 653 23.57 15.72 -0.07
C GLY A 653 24.23 15.91 -1.43
N PRO A 654 24.23 14.88 -2.32
CA PRO A 654 23.54 13.61 -2.09
C PRO A 654 24.29 12.73 -1.06
N LYS A 655 23.56 12.02 -0.20
CA LYS A 655 24.15 11.18 0.83
C LYS A 655 23.17 10.16 1.42
N ASN A 656 23.59 8.91 1.53
CA ASN A 656 22.87 7.88 2.27
C ASN A 656 23.36 7.82 3.72
N LEU A 657 22.47 8.08 4.68
CA LEU A 657 22.73 8.02 6.11
C LEU A 657 22.39 6.62 6.63
N LYS A 658 23.34 5.68 6.52
CA LYS A 658 23.15 4.32 7.03
C LYS A 658 23.11 4.31 8.55
N GLY A 659 22.20 3.52 9.13
CA GLY A 659 22.07 3.39 10.58
C GLY A 659 21.64 4.67 11.29
N TYR A 660 20.92 5.58 10.62
CA TYR A 660 20.39 6.78 11.24
C TYR A 660 19.47 6.44 12.41
N ALA A 661 19.65 7.12 13.53
CA ALA A 661 18.90 6.85 14.76
C ALA A 661 17.40 7.08 14.58
N ALA A 662 16.61 6.04 14.73
CA ALA A 662 15.17 6.06 14.68
C ALA A 662 14.54 5.14 15.76
N PRO A 663 14.92 5.26 17.06
CA PRO A 663 14.21 4.53 18.10
C PRO A 663 12.74 4.95 18.15
N LEU A 664 11.89 4.19 18.81
CA LEU A 664 10.43 4.35 18.76
C LEU A 664 9.95 5.80 19.03
N GLY A 665 10.64 6.53 19.90
CA GLY A 665 10.34 7.94 20.20
C GLY A 665 10.90 8.97 19.21
N VAL A 666 11.51 8.55 18.09
CA VAL A 666 12.17 9.47 17.13
C VAL A 666 11.60 9.28 15.74
N THR A 667 11.14 10.39 15.15
CA THR A 667 10.72 10.46 13.74
C THR A 667 11.76 11.21 12.93
N PRO A 668 12.52 10.54 12.04
CA PRO A 668 13.50 11.21 11.20
C PRO A 668 12.84 12.19 10.21
N ALA A 669 13.36 13.42 10.18
CA ALA A 669 13.00 14.42 9.19
C ALA A 669 14.16 15.39 8.97
N PHE A 670 14.23 15.95 7.76
CA PHE A 670 15.28 16.88 7.37
C PHE A 670 14.66 18.09 6.65
N VAL A 671 15.28 19.25 6.79
CA VAL A 671 14.77 20.48 6.17
C VAL A 671 15.82 21.05 5.23
N ASP A 672 15.47 21.22 3.96
CA ASP A 672 16.34 21.96 3.02
C ASP A 672 16.41 23.43 3.41
N LEU A 673 17.59 23.86 3.81
CA LEU A 673 17.86 25.22 4.29
C LEU A 673 17.63 26.31 3.23
N LYS A 674 17.58 25.94 1.96
CA LYS A 674 17.36 26.87 0.84
C LYS A 674 15.91 26.97 0.41
N ALA A 675 15.07 26.01 0.84
CA ALA A 675 13.69 25.95 0.42
C ALA A 675 12.80 26.99 1.12
N LYS A 676 11.74 27.41 0.42
CA LYS A 676 10.72 28.29 0.99
C LYS A 676 10.02 27.58 2.15
N GLY A 677 9.94 28.26 3.31
CA GLY A 677 9.30 27.71 4.50
C GLY A 677 10.27 26.99 5.46
N ALA A 678 11.55 26.82 5.12
CA ALA A 678 12.54 26.13 5.94
C ALA A 678 12.58 26.59 7.42
N ALA A 679 12.60 27.88 7.67
CA ALA A 679 12.63 28.43 9.04
C ALA A 679 11.38 28.05 9.86
N LYS A 680 10.20 28.00 9.22
CA LYS A 680 8.92 27.61 9.83
C LYS A 680 8.95 26.10 10.16
N ALA A 681 9.39 25.28 9.22
CA ALA A 681 9.51 23.84 9.38
C ALA A 681 10.52 23.46 10.49
N ILE A 682 11.71 24.10 10.51
CA ILE A 682 12.71 23.88 11.57
C ILE A 682 12.13 24.25 12.94
N LYS A 683 11.42 25.36 13.05
CA LYS A 683 10.80 25.78 14.31
C LYS A 683 9.79 24.75 14.83
N ALA A 684 9.05 24.11 13.92
CA ALA A 684 8.05 23.10 14.24
C ALA A 684 8.66 21.76 14.66
N LEU A 685 9.67 21.29 13.92
CA LEU A 685 10.18 19.93 14.00
C LEU A 685 11.42 19.77 14.88
N LYS A 686 12.18 20.85 15.16
CA LYS A 686 13.42 20.78 15.90
C LYS A 686 13.25 20.14 17.28
N ARG A 687 14.06 19.14 17.56
CA ARG A 687 14.09 18.39 18.83
C ARG A 687 15.38 18.64 19.61
N HIS A 688 15.37 18.26 20.90
CA HIS A 688 16.51 18.41 21.80
C HIS A 688 16.71 17.18 22.71
N ASP A 689 15.84 16.21 22.63
CA ASP A 689 15.71 15.02 23.50
C ASP A 689 16.09 13.71 22.80
N VAL A 690 16.73 13.81 21.62
CA VAL A 690 17.12 12.64 20.83
C VAL A 690 18.51 12.15 21.24
N PRO A 691 18.75 10.82 21.33
CA PRO A 691 20.06 10.26 21.59
C PRO A 691 21.12 10.75 20.60
N ALA A 692 22.30 11.13 21.11
CA ALA A 692 23.39 11.66 20.28
C ALA A 692 24.00 10.63 19.34
N ALA A 693 23.83 9.34 19.63
CA ALA A 693 24.38 8.25 18.82
C ALA A 693 23.32 7.18 18.51
N SER A 694 23.59 6.38 17.49
CA SER A 694 22.91 5.12 17.21
C SER A 694 23.91 3.96 17.13
N VAL A 695 23.39 2.74 17.11
CA VAL A 695 24.11 1.53 16.73
C VAL A 695 23.33 0.83 15.65
N LEU A 696 24.00 0.45 14.56
CA LEU A 696 23.45 -0.39 13.48
C LEU A 696 24.08 -1.77 13.59
N ILE A 697 23.25 -2.83 13.51
CA ILE A 697 23.72 -4.20 13.36
C ILE A 697 23.59 -4.59 11.89
N SER A 698 24.58 -5.29 11.38
CA SER A 698 24.59 -5.79 10.00
C SER A 698 25.13 -7.24 9.95
N PRO A 699 24.57 -8.13 9.13
CA PRO A 699 23.39 -7.93 8.29
C PRO A 699 22.09 -7.86 9.11
N ASP A 700 21.03 -7.32 8.51
CA ASP A 700 19.71 -7.16 9.17
C ASP A 700 19.03 -8.49 9.52
N ALA A 701 19.27 -9.52 8.72
CA ALA A 701 18.73 -10.87 8.91
C ALA A 701 19.85 -11.93 8.71
N PRO A 702 20.79 -12.07 9.68
CA PRO A 702 21.80 -13.09 9.58
C PRO A 702 21.19 -14.49 9.71
N SER A 703 21.68 -15.45 8.94
CA SER A 703 21.25 -16.85 9.02
C SER A 703 22.44 -17.81 9.14
N THR A 704 22.25 -18.91 9.88
CA THR A 704 23.30 -19.90 10.15
C THR A 704 22.69 -21.25 10.52
N GLY A 705 23.51 -22.29 10.66
CA GLY A 705 23.14 -23.55 11.30
C GLY A 705 23.53 -23.59 12.78
N SER A 706 22.92 -24.49 13.56
CA SER A 706 23.29 -24.71 14.98
C SER A 706 24.79 -24.99 15.12
N GLY A 707 25.45 -24.29 16.04
CA GLY A 707 26.90 -24.40 16.29
C GLY A 707 27.79 -23.84 15.17
N THR A 708 27.25 -23.30 14.08
CA THR A 708 28.02 -22.76 12.95
C THR A 708 28.31 -21.29 13.15
N PRO A 709 29.58 -20.84 13.22
CA PRO A 709 29.92 -19.42 13.38
C PRO A 709 29.50 -18.58 12.18
N PHE A 710 29.10 -17.34 12.45
CA PHE A 710 28.82 -16.31 11.44
C PHE A 710 29.31 -14.94 11.91
N GLU A 711 29.39 -13.98 11.02
CA GLU A 711 29.85 -12.62 11.36
C GLU A 711 28.67 -11.67 11.47
N VAL A 712 28.77 -10.79 12.49
CA VAL A 712 27.88 -9.65 12.70
C VAL A 712 28.75 -8.43 12.95
N THR A 713 28.37 -7.30 12.40
CA THR A 713 29.03 -6.02 12.62
C THR A 713 28.12 -5.06 13.37
N THR A 714 28.62 -4.43 14.41
CA THR A 714 27.97 -3.29 15.07
C THR A 714 28.69 -2.01 14.67
N GLU A 715 27.97 -1.01 14.17
CA GLU A 715 28.49 0.32 13.84
C GLU A 715 27.81 1.39 14.70
N ALA A 716 28.56 1.95 15.61
CA ALA A 716 28.11 3.11 16.40
C ALA A 716 28.42 4.41 15.65
N THR A 717 27.43 5.28 15.47
CA THR A 717 27.58 6.58 14.79
C THR A 717 27.18 7.73 15.71
N ASN A 718 28.02 8.75 15.81
CA ASN A 718 27.69 9.99 16.51
C ASN A 718 27.03 10.99 15.55
N TRP A 719 25.73 11.16 15.67
CA TRP A 719 24.92 12.08 14.87
C TRP A 719 24.91 13.52 15.37
N SER A 720 25.34 13.75 16.64
CA SER A 720 25.26 15.07 17.26
C SER A 720 26.33 16.02 16.75
N THR A 721 26.16 17.32 17.02
CA THR A 721 27.09 18.38 16.66
C THR A 721 28.38 18.39 17.53
N ARG A 722 28.42 17.61 18.61
CA ARG A 722 29.55 17.54 19.56
C ARG A 722 30.20 16.16 19.58
N ALA A 723 31.42 16.07 20.07
CA ALA A 723 32.06 14.79 20.31
C ALA A 723 31.43 14.07 21.50
N ILE A 724 31.13 12.78 21.35
CA ILE A 724 30.77 11.85 22.43
C ILE A 724 32.02 11.15 22.93
N ARG A 725 32.04 10.71 24.20
CA ARG A 725 33.24 10.17 24.86
C ARG A 725 32.98 8.84 25.52
N ASN A 726 34.05 8.07 25.77
CA ASN A 726 34.01 6.77 26.44
C ASN A 726 33.02 5.82 25.77
N VAL A 727 33.12 5.73 24.46
CA VAL A 727 32.23 4.90 23.65
C VAL A 727 32.63 3.44 23.78
N GLN A 728 31.66 2.59 24.09
CA GLN A 728 31.85 1.14 24.22
C GLN A 728 30.73 0.40 23.52
N ALA A 729 31.09 -0.50 22.60
CA ALA A 729 30.17 -1.40 21.91
C ALA A 729 30.14 -2.77 22.61
N ALA A 730 28.96 -3.37 22.70
CA ALA A 730 28.72 -4.72 23.19
C ALA A 730 27.66 -5.41 22.30
N LEU A 731 27.64 -6.74 22.33
CA LEU A 731 26.64 -7.56 21.67
C LEU A 731 26.04 -8.51 22.71
N ASP A 732 24.73 -8.36 22.96
CA ASP A 732 23.95 -9.23 23.82
C ASP A 732 23.42 -10.41 22.99
N LEU A 733 23.55 -11.62 23.51
CA LEU A 733 23.33 -12.88 22.80
C LEU A 733 22.29 -13.74 23.52
N PRO A 734 21.61 -14.66 22.81
CA PRO A 734 20.83 -15.72 23.42
C PRO A 734 21.69 -16.62 24.33
N ASP A 735 21.03 -17.29 25.28
CA ASP A 735 21.68 -18.20 26.23
C ASP A 735 22.49 -19.27 25.50
N GLY A 736 23.71 -19.55 25.97
CA GLY A 736 24.60 -20.55 25.40
C GLY A 736 25.33 -20.14 24.11
N TRP A 737 25.00 -18.99 23.52
CA TRP A 737 25.74 -18.45 22.39
C TRP A 737 27.00 -17.72 22.82
N THR A 738 27.98 -17.62 21.94
CA THR A 738 29.23 -16.90 22.21
C THR A 738 29.55 -15.92 21.09
N ALA A 739 30.20 -14.80 21.44
CA ALA A 739 30.73 -13.86 20.45
C ALA A 739 32.17 -13.48 20.79
N THR A 740 32.99 -13.35 19.75
CA THR A 740 34.36 -12.83 19.87
C THR A 740 34.52 -11.62 18.95
N ALA A 741 34.90 -10.49 19.54
CA ALA A 741 35.19 -9.28 18.77
C ALA A 741 36.51 -9.42 17.99
N THR A 742 36.49 -9.14 16.71
CA THR A 742 37.67 -9.11 15.83
C THR A 742 38.15 -7.69 15.48
N GLY A 743 37.51 -6.68 16.08
CA GLY A 743 37.82 -5.27 15.93
C GLY A 743 37.77 -4.50 17.25
N PRO A 744 37.97 -3.16 17.22
CA PRO A 744 37.91 -2.34 18.42
C PRO A 744 36.49 -2.28 19.00
N THR A 745 36.31 -2.59 20.27
CA THR A 745 35.04 -2.46 21.01
C THR A 745 34.90 -1.13 21.75
N THR A 746 35.95 -0.31 21.77
CA THR A 746 35.96 0.97 22.52
C THR A 746 36.60 2.10 21.73
N ALA A 747 36.12 3.33 21.94
CA ALA A 747 36.76 4.56 21.47
C ALA A 747 36.75 5.59 22.59
N LYS A 748 37.90 6.30 22.77
CA LYS A 748 37.98 7.40 23.76
C LYS A 748 36.99 8.51 23.42
N SER A 749 36.80 8.77 22.14
CA SER A 749 35.89 9.81 21.65
C SER A 749 35.54 9.57 20.19
N LEU A 750 34.28 9.81 19.81
CA LEU A 750 33.86 9.97 18.43
C LEU A 750 33.44 11.42 18.19
N LYS A 751 34.07 12.07 17.21
CA LYS A 751 33.66 13.42 16.77
C LYS A 751 32.29 13.38 16.11
N ALA A 752 31.69 14.53 15.85
CA ALA A 752 30.50 14.64 15.02
C ALA A 752 30.66 13.87 13.70
N GLY A 753 29.71 12.99 13.36
CA GLY A 753 29.75 12.10 12.22
C GLY A 753 30.79 10.98 12.29
N GLY A 754 31.49 10.79 13.44
CA GLY A 754 32.47 9.71 13.63
C GLY A 754 31.83 8.40 14.00
N THR A 755 32.43 7.27 13.59
CA THR A 755 31.94 5.91 13.81
C THR A 755 32.91 5.05 14.63
N LEU A 756 32.38 4.04 15.28
CA LEU A 756 33.10 2.89 15.86
C LEU A 756 32.50 1.62 15.30
N THR A 757 33.22 0.93 14.44
CA THR A 757 32.79 -0.34 13.84
C THR A 757 33.47 -1.51 14.53
N THR A 758 32.69 -2.49 15.00
CA THR A 758 33.16 -3.71 15.63
C THR A 758 32.60 -4.91 14.90
N THR A 759 33.45 -5.81 14.41
CA THR A 759 33.02 -7.09 13.85
C THR A 759 33.07 -8.14 14.96
N TRP A 760 32.04 -8.97 15.01
CA TRP A 760 31.86 -10.07 15.95
C TRP A 760 31.74 -11.38 15.21
N THR A 761 32.53 -12.38 15.59
CA THR A 761 32.27 -13.75 15.19
C THR A 761 31.34 -14.34 16.25
N VAL A 762 30.10 -14.60 15.87
CA VAL A 762 29.03 -15.16 16.72
C VAL A 762 28.91 -16.63 16.46
N THR A 763 28.87 -17.45 17.52
CA THR A 763 28.68 -18.89 17.42
C THR A 763 27.44 -19.29 18.23
N PRO A 764 26.37 -19.77 17.57
CA PRO A 764 25.23 -20.35 18.26
C PRO A 764 25.61 -21.55 19.11
N ALA A 765 24.81 -21.84 20.13
CA ALA A 765 24.93 -23.10 20.85
C ALA A 765 24.82 -24.29 19.89
N ALA A 766 25.54 -25.39 20.18
CA ALA A 766 25.49 -26.59 19.33
C ALA A 766 24.09 -27.22 19.25
N ASP A 767 23.27 -26.97 20.27
CA ASP A 767 21.87 -27.37 20.42
C ASP A 767 20.89 -26.18 20.28
N ALA A 768 21.33 -25.07 19.62
CA ALA A 768 20.48 -23.93 19.36
C ALA A 768 19.23 -24.37 18.59
N ARG A 769 18.06 -23.95 19.10
CA ARG A 769 16.77 -24.24 18.45
C ARG A 769 16.71 -23.58 17.08
N TRP A 770 16.05 -24.22 16.15
CA TRP A 770 15.77 -23.64 14.84
C TRP A 770 14.76 -22.49 14.96
N GLY A 771 14.86 -21.53 14.07
CA GLY A 771 14.06 -20.32 14.06
C GLY A 771 14.83 -19.07 14.49
N GLY A 772 14.11 -17.99 14.71
CA GLY A 772 14.71 -16.68 14.95
C GLY A 772 15.15 -16.44 16.39
N HIS A 773 16.33 -15.86 16.54
CA HIS A 773 16.96 -15.49 17.81
C HIS A 773 17.42 -14.03 17.79
N ASP A 774 17.09 -13.26 18.82
CA ASP A 774 17.42 -11.85 18.85
C ASP A 774 18.88 -11.62 19.28
N LEU A 775 19.61 -10.84 18.49
CA LEU A 775 20.94 -10.31 18.79
C LEU A 775 20.81 -8.79 19.00
N THR A 776 21.21 -8.30 20.19
CA THR A 776 21.10 -6.88 20.51
C THR A 776 22.47 -6.24 20.61
N GLY A 777 22.78 -5.37 19.64
CA GLY A 777 23.94 -4.47 19.70
C GLY A 777 23.66 -3.31 20.65
N THR A 778 24.60 -3.04 21.54
CA THR A 778 24.49 -1.97 22.53
C THR A 778 25.69 -1.05 22.45
N VAL A 779 25.47 0.25 22.50
CA VAL A 779 26.55 1.25 22.63
C VAL A 779 26.30 2.14 23.83
N THR A 780 27.30 2.22 24.70
CA THR A 780 27.30 3.15 25.83
C THR A 780 28.29 4.29 25.57
N TYR A 781 27.96 5.52 26.01
CA TYR A 781 28.78 6.70 25.85
C TYR A 781 28.44 7.78 26.90
N ASP A 782 29.25 8.82 27.03
CA ASP A 782 29.01 10.02 27.85
C ASP A 782 28.41 9.74 29.25
N ARG A 783 29.07 8.92 30.09
CA ARG A 783 28.61 8.54 31.45
C ARG A 783 27.34 7.71 31.49
N ALA A 784 27.30 6.65 30.71
CA ALA A 784 26.22 5.65 30.68
C ALA A 784 24.94 6.05 29.90
N GLN A 785 25.01 6.98 28.97
CA GLN A 785 24.00 7.03 27.89
C GLN A 785 24.06 5.71 27.11
N LYS A 786 22.93 5.13 26.82
CA LYS A 786 22.82 3.81 26.16
C LYS A 786 21.91 3.90 24.95
N VAL A 787 22.33 3.31 23.84
CA VAL A 787 21.50 3.06 22.65
C VAL A 787 21.66 1.60 22.25
N SER A 788 20.62 1.02 21.70
CA SER A 788 20.61 -0.37 21.24
C SER A 788 19.83 -0.52 19.94
N ASP A 789 20.19 -1.53 19.17
CA ASP A 789 19.44 -2.01 18.02
C ASP A 789 19.45 -3.53 18.04
N THR A 790 18.42 -4.18 17.49
CA THR A 790 18.25 -5.62 17.54
C THR A 790 17.97 -6.14 16.14
N VAL A 791 18.66 -7.22 15.79
CA VAL A 791 18.40 -8.00 14.58
C VAL A 791 18.01 -9.41 14.95
N ARG A 792 17.22 -10.07 14.12
CA ARG A 792 16.81 -11.45 14.32
C ARG A 792 17.67 -12.37 13.48
N ALA A 793 18.53 -13.16 14.14
CA ALA A 793 19.34 -14.18 13.51
C ALA A 793 18.54 -15.48 13.35
N GLU A 794 18.51 -16.03 12.15
CA GLU A 794 17.79 -17.26 11.84
C GLU A 794 18.71 -18.47 11.94
N VAL A 795 18.41 -19.42 12.83
CA VAL A 795 19.06 -20.73 12.87
C VAL A 795 18.27 -21.67 11.99
N LYS A 796 18.82 -22.00 10.83
CA LYS A 796 18.19 -22.84 9.81
C LYS A 796 18.31 -24.32 10.16
N ALA A 797 17.24 -25.08 9.93
CA ALA A 797 17.28 -26.53 9.87
C ALA A 797 18.03 -27.01 8.63
N ALA A 798 18.55 -28.22 8.66
CA ALA A 798 19.14 -28.89 7.50
C ALA A 798 18.47 -30.26 7.30
N PRO A 799 18.17 -30.67 6.06
CA PRO A 799 17.58 -31.96 5.78
C PRO A 799 18.40 -33.12 6.40
N GLY A 800 17.69 -34.04 7.07
CA GLY A 800 18.28 -35.12 7.81
C GLY A 800 17.31 -36.30 7.99
N SER A 801 17.44 -37.06 9.08
CA SER A 801 16.56 -38.18 9.40
C SER A 801 15.60 -37.84 10.54
N VAL A 802 14.39 -38.37 10.46
CA VAL A 802 13.42 -38.39 11.57
C VAL A 802 13.55 -39.75 12.27
N THR A 803 13.50 -39.78 13.60
CA THR A 803 13.71 -40.96 14.44
C THR A 803 12.40 -41.49 15.02
N ALA A 804 12.31 -42.81 15.18
CA ALA A 804 11.16 -43.44 15.82
C ALA A 804 10.88 -42.82 17.21
N PRO A 805 9.58 -42.68 17.58
CA PRO A 805 8.40 -43.30 16.96
C PRO A 805 7.81 -42.52 15.77
N TYR A 806 8.40 -41.38 15.39
CA TYR A 806 7.89 -40.58 14.28
C TYR A 806 8.22 -41.25 12.93
N LEU A 807 7.24 -41.17 12.03
CA LEU A 807 7.29 -41.65 10.65
C LEU A 807 7.17 -40.47 9.69
N THR A 808 7.56 -40.71 8.44
CA THR A 808 7.43 -39.70 7.37
C THR A 808 6.68 -40.27 6.18
N THR A 809 5.83 -39.46 5.57
CA THR A 809 5.18 -39.78 4.29
C THR A 809 5.04 -38.51 3.46
N ALA A 810 4.87 -38.65 2.15
CA ALA A 810 4.60 -37.52 1.26
C ALA A 810 3.75 -37.98 0.07
N THR A 811 2.99 -37.02 -0.46
CA THR A 811 2.32 -37.10 -1.74
C THR A 811 3.00 -36.23 -2.80
N THR A 812 4.18 -35.66 -2.47
CA THR A 812 5.08 -34.92 -3.37
C THR A 812 6.42 -35.64 -3.48
N ASP A 813 7.08 -35.56 -4.64
CA ASP A 813 8.34 -36.27 -4.91
C ASP A 813 9.57 -35.64 -4.25
N ASP A 814 9.48 -34.39 -3.79
CA ASP A 814 10.59 -33.56 -3.31
C ASP A 814 10.60 -33.32 -1.79
N ALA A 815 9.74 -34.01 -1.04
CA ALA A 815 9.65 -33.85 0.40
C ALA A 815 10.94 -34.26 1.12
N ARG A 816 11.43 -33.41 2.01
CA ARG A 816 12.58 -33.63 2.90
C ARG A 816 12.21 -33.33 4.33
N TYR A 817 12.91 -33.91 5.26
CA TYR A 817 12.58 -33.84 6.67
C TYR A 817 13.82 -33.64 7.52
N ALA A 818 13.63 -33.12 8.74
CA ALA A 818 14.67 -33.14 9.78
C ALA A 818 14.03 -33.23 11.16
N GLN A 819 14.80 -33.76 12.12
CA GLN A 819 14.47 -33.69 13.55
C GLN A 819 15.70 -33.26 14.34
N GLY A 820 15.51 -32.25 15.20
CA GLY A 820 16.49 -31.74 16.15
C GLY A 820 15.89 -31.66 17.56
N GLY A 821 16.10 -32.71 18.37
CA GLY A 821 15.43 -32.81 19.66
C GLY A 821 13.90 -32.90 19.53
N ASP A 822 13.18 -31.90 20.06
CA ASP A 822 11.72 -31.75 19.97
C ASP A 822 11.26 -30.85 18.82
N GLN A 823 12.18 -30.45 17.95
CA GLN A 823 11.87 -29.68 16.74
C GLN A 823 11.88 -30.56 15.49
N PHE A 824 11.05 -30.22 14.55
CA PHE A 824 10.89 -30.91 13.28
C PHE A 824 10.87 -29.89 12.15
N ALA A 825 11.42 -30.26 10.99
CA ALA A 825 11.32 -29.46 9.79
C ALA A 825 10.81 -30.29 8.61
N ILE A 826 9.97 -29.69 7.79
CA ILE A 826 9.41 -30.26 6.57
C ILE A 826 9.69 -29.30 5.42
N TRP A 827 10.33 -29.79 4.39
CA TRP A 827 10.41 -29.16 3.08
C TRP A 827 9.50 -29.95 2.15
N ALA A 828 8.54 -29.29 1.50
CA ALA A 828 7.60 -29.95 0.60
C ALA A 828 7.18 -29.05 -0.54
N GLY A 829 6.97 -29.62 -1.72
CA GLY A 829 6.24 -29.02 -2.80
C GLY A 829 4.73 -29.20 -2.64
N GLY A 830 4.04 -29.35 -3.75
CA GLY A 830 2.63 -29.69 -3.82
C GLY A 830 1.75 -28.56 -4.31
N GLN A 831 0.75 -28.94 -5.12
CA GLN A 831 -0.13 -27.98 -5.72
C GLN A 831 -1.08 -27.31 -4.71
N ASP A 832 -1.59 -28.08 -3.76
CA ASP A 832 -2.41 -27.59 -2.65
C ASP A 832 -2.73 -28.68 -1.63
N LEU A 833 -3.20 -28.23 -0.46
CA LEU A 833 -3.84 -29.03 0.58
C LEU A 833 -5.23 -28.42 0.83
N SER A 834 -6.21 -28.73 -0.03
CA SER A 834 -7.56 -28.20 0.01
C SER A 834 -8.47 -28.93 -0.98
N GLY A 835 -9.72 -29.21 -0.61
CA GLY A 835 -10.66 -29.94 -1.45
C GLY A 835 -10.12 -31.33 -1.81
N TRP A 836 -10.06 -31.66 -3.09
CA TRP A 836 -9.53 -32.94 -3.62
C TRP A 836 -7.99 -32.94 -3.79
N LYS A 837 -7.34 -31.83 -3.61
CA LYS A 837 -5.89 -31.72 -3.64
C LYS A 837 -5.32 -32.08 -2.29
N ASP A 838 -4.46 -33.07 -2.26
CA ASP A 838 -3.82 -33.56 -1.03
C ASP A 838 -2.33 -33.80 -1.28
N GLU A 839 -1.64 -32.74 -1.71
CA GLU A 839 -0.21 -32.78 -2.00
C GLU A 839 0.59 -32.12 -0.88
N LYS A 840 1.32 -32.94 -0.10
CA LYS A 840 1.97 -32.53 1.13
C LYS A 840 3.16 -33.39 1.52
N GLY A 841 4.00 -32.87 2.42
CA GLY A 841 4.92 -33.64 3.28
C GLY A 841 4.38 -33.79 4.69
N VAL A 842 4.59 -34.92 5.35
CA VAL A 842 4.07 -35.23 6.68
C VAL A 842 5.13 -35.89 7.57
N ILE A 843 5.20 -35.45 8.84
CA ILE A 843 5.82 -36.18 9.94
C ILE A 843 4.71 -36.58 10.91
N TYR A 844 4.53 -37.85 11.25
CA TYR A 844 3.39 -38.32 12.01
C TYR A 844 3.69 -39.45 12.98
N LEU A 845 2.75 -39.71 13.87
CA LEU A 845 2.64 -40.87 14.74
C LEU A 845 1.48 -41.74 14.29
N ASP A 846 1.78 -42.99 14.00
CA ASP A 846 0.85 -44.01 13.53
C ASP A 846 -0.09 -44.45 14.65
N ASP A 847 -1.42 -44.55 14.39
CA ASP A 847 -2.47 -44.97 15.32
C ASP A 847 -2.44 -44.27 16.72
N ALA A 848 -1.89 -43.06 16.79
CA ALA A 848 -1.61 -42.38 18.04
C ALA A 848 -2.80 -41.58 18.61
N ALA A 849 -3.80 -41.28 17.78
CA ALA A 849 -4.97 -40.51 18.16
C ALA A 849 -6.19 -41.42 18.43
N GLY A 850 -6.60 -41.55 19.69
CA GLY A 850 -7.80 -42.31 20.05
C GLY A 850 -9.09 -41.55 19.78
N GLU A 851 -10.26 -42.11 20.21
CA GLU A 851 -11.56 -41.45 20.10
C GLU A 851 -11.59 -40.09 20.82
N LYS A 852 -10.80 -39.91 21.88
CA LYS A 852 -10.50 -38.62 22.48
C LYS A 852 -9.02 -38.33 22.31
N ALA A 853 -8.71 -37.23 21.68
CA ALA A 853 -7.33 -36.85 21.45
C ALA A 853 -7.19 -35.33 21.40
N THR A 854 -6.06 -34.83 21.86
CA THR A 854 -5.60 -33.46 21.68
C THR A 854 -4.23 -33.49 21.06
N VAL A 855 -4.08 -32.93 19.89
CA VAL A 855 -2.82 -32.73 19.17
C VAL A 855 -2.43 -31.27 19.24
N GLN A 856 -1.17 -31.00 19.60
CA GLN A 856 -0.62 -29.65 19.67
C GLN A 856 0.77 -29.60 19.03
N ALA A 857 1.08 -28.48 18.40
CA ALA A 857 2.42 -28.12 17.97
C ALA A 857 2.59 -26.59 17.95
N GLN A 858 3.82 -26.15 18.11
CA GLN A 858 4.23 -24.81 17.76
C GLN A 858 4.70 -24.81 16.30
N LEU A 859 4.10 -24.01 15.43
CA LEU A 859 4.67 -23.65 14.16
C LEU A 859 5.63 -22.49 14.40
N VAL A 860 6.92 -22.80 14.39
CA VAL A 860 8.01 -21.86 14.73
C VAL A 860 8.19 -20.83 13.63
N SER A 861 8.27 -21.34 12.40
CA SER A 861 8.37 -20.55 11.17
C SER A 861 7.86 -21.32 9.97
N GLN A 862 7.46 -20.62 8.95
CA GLN A 862 7.30 -21.13 7.58
C GLN A 862 7.87 -20.11 6.60
N ASP A 863 8.33 -20.60 5.45
CA ASP A 863 8.89 -19.79 4.37
C ASP A 863 8.41 -20.39 3.04
N SER A 864 7.56 -19.66 2.34
CA SER A 864 6.98 -20.05 1.06
C SER A 864 6.83 -18.84 0.17
N THR A 865 7.13 -18.97 -1.10
CA THR A 865 6.87 -17.91 -2.09
C THR A 865 5.41 -17.89 -2.54
N SER A 866 4.67 -18.99 -2.32
CA SER A 866 3.22 -19.00 -2.52
C SER A 866 2.51 -18.39 -1.32
N PRO A 867 1.63 -17.39 -1.51
CA PRO A 867 0.85 -16.80 -0.42
C PRO A 867 -0.11 -17.80 0.24
N PHE A 868 -0.38 -18.92 -0.43
CA PHE A 868 -1.23 -20.02 0.02
C PHE A 868 -0.44 -21.18 0.61
N GLY A 869 0.90 -21.10 0.69
CA GLY A 869 1.72 -22.12 1.34
C GLY A 869 1.19 -22.43 2.73
N LYS A 870 1.03 -23.72 3.09
CA LYS A 870 0.31 -24.20 4.26
C LYS A 870 1.20 -25.04 5.15
N ALA A 871 1.25 -24.75 6.44
CA ALA A 871 1.91 -25.56 7.44
C ALA A 871 1.11 -25.67 8.72
N GLY A 872 1.04 -26.84 9.34
CA GLY A 872 0.27 -27.03 10.56
C GLY A 872 0.17 -28.48 11.02
N ILE A 873 -0.95 -28.81 11.67
CA ILE A 873 -1.20 -30.13 12.27
C ILE A 873 -2.41 -30.81 11.65
N ALA A 874 -2.38 -32.13 11.62
CA ALA A 874 -3.43 -32.96 11.02
C ALA A 874 -3.81 -34.17 11.89
N LEU A 875 -5.07 -34.57 11.78
CA LEU A 875 -5.62 -35.84 12.21
C LEU A 875 -6.25 -36.55 11.02
N ALA A 876 -6.05 -37.84 10.86
CA ALA A 876 -6.74 -38.68 9.87
C ALA A 876 -6.81 -40.13 10.39
N ASN A 877 -7.73 -40.92 9.81
CA ASN A 877 -7.69 -42.36 10.06
C ASN A 877 -6.38 -42.98 9.58
N ASP A 878 -5.76 -42.42 8.51
CA ASP A 878 -4.48 -42.86 7.96
C ASP A 878 -3.89 -41.65 7.18
N LEU A 879 -2.87 -41.00 7.68
CA LEU A 879 -2.23 -39.86 7.04
C LEU A 879 -1.43 -40.22 5.77
N THR A 880 -1.17 -41.54 5.56
CA THR A 880 -0.59 -42.02 4.30
C THR A 880 -1.62 -42.24 3.20
N ALA A 881 -2.89 -42.31 3.59
CA ALA A 881 -4.02 -42.49 2.70
C ALA A 881 -5.27 -41.73 3.19
N PRO A 882 -5.30 -40.40 3.14
CA PRO A 882 -6.38 -39.56 3.70
C PRO A 882 -7.76 -39.88 3.17
N GLY A 883 -7.88 -40.40 1.96
CA GLY A 883 -9.16 -40.89 1.39
C GLY A 883 -9.88 -41.97 2.19
N LYS A 884 -9.27 -42.46 3.28
CA LYS A 884 -9.93 -43.38 4.23
C LYS A 884 -10.79 -42.65 5.29
N GLY A 885 -10.86 -41.32 5.24
CA GLY A 885 -11.70 -40.51 6.10
C GLY A 885 -11.06 -40.15 7.44
N GLY A 886 -11.86 -39.51 8.30
CA GLY A 886 -11.40 -38.99 9.59
C GLY A 886 -10.46 -37.79 9.43
N TYR A 887 -10.41 -37.13 8.28
CA TYR A 887 -9.36 -36.18 7.92
C TYR A 887 -9.74 -34.77 8.37
N ALA A 888 -8.85 -34.14 9.13
CA ALA A 888 -8.95 -32.78 9.57
C ALA A 888 -7.55 -32.14 9.65
N VAL A 889 -7.43 -30.89 9.19
CA VAL A 889 -6.18 -30.14 9.25
C VAL A 889 -6.42 -28.75 9.85
N LEU A 890 -5.48 -28.30 10.64
CA LEU A 890 -5.37 -26.91 11.09
C LEU A 890 -4.01 -26.37 10.64
N VAL A 891 -4.03 -25.48 9.70
CA VAL A 891 -2.79 -24.92 9.09
C VAL A 891 -2.78 -23.40 9.18
N MET A 892 -1.59 -22.81 9.12
CA MET A 892 -1.33 -21.42 8.83
C MET A 892 -0.97 -21.30 7.35
N THR A 893 -1.56 -20.35 6.64
CA THR A 893 -1.12 -19.98 5.30
C THR A 893 -0.03 -18.91 5.37
N GLU A 894 0.74 -18.72 4.31
CA GLU A 894 1.79 -17.70 4.28
C GLU A 894 1.23 -16.27 4.41
N GLN A 895 0.05 -16.01 3.85
CA GLN A 895 -0.51 -14.65 3.82
C GLN A 895 -1.91 -14.52 4.47
N TYR A 896 -2.76 -15.56 4.40
CA TYR A 896 -4.19 -15.43 4.73
C TYR A 896 -4.56 -15.97 6.12
N GLY A 897 -3.58 -16.25 6.98
CA GLY A 897 -3.80 -16.68 8.35
C GLY A 897 -4.20 -18.16 8.48
N LEU A 898 -5.05 -18.45 9.46
CA LEU A 898 -5.40 -19.81 9.85
C LEU A 898 -6.47 -20.42 8.95
N GLU A 899 -6.31 -21.71 8.61
CA GLU A 899 -7.32 -22.51 7.93
C GLU A 899 -7.56 -23.82 8.70
N PHE A 900 -8.80 -24.03 9.12
CA PHE A 900 -9.28 -25.32 9.64
C PHE A 900 -10.19 -25.97 8.60
N MET A 901 -9.76 -27.09 8.07
CA MET A 901 -10.46 -27.81 7.01
C MET A 901 -10.72 -29.24 7.42
N THR A 902 -11.87 -29.81 7.04
CA THR A 902 -12.25 -31.18 7.36
C THR A 902 -12.94 -31.89 6.21
N ASP A 903 -12.85 -33.23 6.21
CA ASP A 903 -13.63 -34.15 5.39
C ASP A 903 -14.97 -34.40 6.09
N SER A 904 -16.00 -33.66 5.71
CA SER A 904 -17.30 -33.66 6.39
C SER A 904 -18.22 -34.79 5.95
N ASP A 905 -17.99 -35.40 4.78
CA ASP A 905 -18.83 -36.46 4.21
C ASP A 905 -18.13 -37.83 4.13
N GLY A 906 -16.87 -37.91 4.52
CA GLY A 906 -16.10 -39.15 4.58
C GLY A 906 -15.56 -39.63 3.23
N ASN A 907 -15.49 -38.75 2.23
CA ASN A 907 -14.97 -39.06 0.90
C ASN A 907 -13.43 -38.83 0.75
N GLY A 908 -12.80 -38.26 1.77
CA GLY A 908 -11.36 -37.97 1.83
C GLY A 908 -10.95 -36.58 1.32
N ALA A 909 -11.91 -35.77 0.88
CA ALA A 909 -11.67 -34.40 0.47
C ALA A 909 -11.82 -33.44 1.67
N LEU A 910 -11.02 -32.38 1.73
CA LEU A 910 -11.16 -31.31 2.72
C LEU A 910 -12.20 -30.30 2.19
N ASP A 911 -13.49 -30.58 2.42
CA ASP A 911 -14.62 -29.91 1.81
C ASP A 911 -15.30 -28.84 2.68
N THR A 912 -14.86 -28.69 3.93
CA THR A 912 -15.27 -27.58 4.80
C THR A 912 -14.11 -26.68 5.14
N TRP A 913 -14.42 -25.42 5.42
CA TRP A 913 -13.43 -24.41 5.77
C TRP A 913 -13.93 -23.50 6.90
N ALA A 914 -13.03 -23.19 7.83
CA ALA A 914 -13.21 -22.14 8.83
C ALA A 914 -11.84 -21.51 9.12
N GLY A 915 -11.81 -20.21 9.37
CA GLY A 915 -10.54 -19.55 9.70
C GLY A 915 -10.45 -18.13 9.15
N GLY A 916 -9.23 -17.70 8.83
CA GLY A 916 -8.87 -16.37 8.35
C GLY A 916 -7.95 -15.63 9.33
N GLY A 917 -7.82 -14.33 9.14
CA GLY A 917 -6.96 -13.47 9.96
C GLY A 917 -5.59 -13.26 9.33
N SER A 918 -4.65 -12.75 10.11
CA SER A 918 -3.28 -12.49 9.66
C SER A 918 -2.36 -13.64 10.05
N THR A 919 -1.40 -13.93 9.18
CA THR A 919 -0.31 -14.87 9.48
C THR A 919 0.61 -14.33 10.57
N TYR A 920 1.05 -15.20 11.48
CA TYR A 920 1.98 -14.86 12.56
C TYR A 920 2.82 -16.06 12.98
N HIS A 921 4.06 -15.81 13.36
CA HIS A 921 4.97 -16.81 13.90
C HIS A 921 5.69 -16.26 15.15
N PRO A 922 5.93 -17.13 16.16
CA PRO A 922 5.45 -18.51 16.25
C PRO A 922 3.93 -18.58 16.45
N ALA A 923 3.30 -19.63 15.92
CA ALA A 923 1.89 -19.93 16.14
C ALA A 923 1.75 -21.26 16.90
N TYR A 924 0.96 -21.28 17.96
CA TYR A 924 0.62 -22.52 18.65
C TYR A 924 -0.71 -23.03 18.14
N LEU A 925 -0.70 -24.24 17.61
CA LEU A 925 -1.85 -24.91 16.99
C LEU A 925 -2.33 -26.06 17.87
N LYS A 926 -3.64 -26.18 18.03
CA LYS A 926 -4.25 -27.25 18.79
C LYS A 926 -5.51 -27.77 18.10
N LEU A 927 -5.56 -29.07 17.90
CA LEU A 927 -6.69 -29.78 17.30
C LEU A 927 -7.18 -30.83 18.31
N THR A 928 -8.46 -30.72 18.74
CA THR A 928 -9.08 -31.67 19.67
C THR A 928 -10.11 -32.52 18.95
N ARG A 929 -10.19 -33.79 19.34
CA ARG A 929 -11.17 -34.76 18.87
C ARG A 929 -11.93 -35.34 20.06
N ASP A 930 -13.27 -35.44 19.96
CA ASP A 930 -14.14 -36.23 20.86
C ASP A 930 -15.15 -37.02 19.99
N GLY A 931 -14.82 -38.26 19.73
CA GLY A 931 -15.55 -39.08 18.77
C GLY A 931 -15.40 -38.52 17.35
N THR A 932 -16.52 -38.08 16.76
CA THR A 932 -16.58 -37.43 15.43
C THR A 932 -16.49 -35.90 15.52
N ALA A 933 -16.59 -35.30 16.71
CA ALA A 933 -16.50 -33.86 16.90
C ALA A 933 -15.05 -33.39 16.98
N TYR A 934 -14.67 -32.47 16.10
CA TYR A 934 -13.35 -31.86 16.04
C TYR A 934 -13.44 -30.37 16.35
N THR A 935 -12.47 -29.85 17.10
CA THR A 935 -12.37 -28.40 17.38
C THR A 935 -10.92 -27.94 17.23
N ALA A 936 -10.73 -26.90 16.46
CA ALA A 936 -9.43 -26.27 16.19
C ALA A 936 -9.28 -24.99 17.03
N TYR A 937 -8.07 -24.83 17.59
CA TYR A 937 -7.68 -23.64 18.35
C TYR A 937 -6.28 -23.17 17.93
N ALA A 938 -6.06 -21.86 18.04
CA ALA A 938 -4.73 -21.27 17.87
C ALA A 938 -4.41 -20.31 19.03
N SER A 939 -3.11 -20.09 19.28
CA SER A 939 -2.61 -19.20 20.31
C SER A 939 -1.30 -18.53 19.86
N LYS A 940 -1.05 -17.31 20.35
CA LYS A 940 0.23 -16.61 20.15
C LYS A 940 1.24 -16.87 21.29
N ASP A 941 0.76 -17.34 22.44
CA ASP A 941 1.52 -17.46 23.70
C ASP A 941 1.46 -18.88 24.35
N SER A 942 0.73 -19.82 23.78
CA SER A 942 0.41 -21.15 24.32
C SER A 942 -0.48 -21.16 25.56
N GLU A 943 -0.87 -20.03 26.09
CA GLU A 943 -1.69 -19.89 27.31
C GLU A 943 -3.13 -19.49 26.97
N THR A 944 -3.28 -18.47 26.10
CA THR A 944 -4.57 -17.94 25.66
C THR A 944 -4.97 -18.55 24.32
N TRP A 945 -6.01 -19.39 24.32
CA TRP A 945 -6.45 -20.12 23.14
C TRP A 945 -7.72 -19.55 22.53
N SER A 946 -7.66 -19.19 21.26
CA SER A 946 -8.80 -18.77 20.45
C SER A 946 -9.29 -19.94 19.61
N ARG A 947 -10.62 -20.14 19.59
CA ARG A 947 -11.22 -21.18 18.75
C ARG A 947 -11.28 -20.72 17.30
N VAL A 948 -10.67 -21.51 16.40
CA VAL A 948 -10.69 -21.28 14.93
C VAL A 948 -11.97 -21.84 14.31
N GLY A 949 -12.37 -23.08 14.69
CA GLY A 949 -13.56 -23.70 14.14
C GLY A 949 -13.95 -24.99 14.86
N THR A 950 -15.15 -25.52 14.54
CA THR A 950 -15.65 -26.82 14.94
C THR A 950 -16.24 -27.53 13.74
N ALA A 951 -16.08 -28.86 13.66
CA ALA A 951 -16.67 -29.68 12.60
C ALA A 951 -17.05 -31.06 13.16
N ASP A 952 -18.03 -31.69 12.53
CA ASP A 952 -18.33 -33.12 12.70
C ASP A 952 -17.71 -33.90 11.54
N VAL A 953 -16.90 -34.91 11.87
CA VAL A 953 -16.20 -35.75 10.89
C VAL A 953 -16.70 -37.19 11.05
N PRO A 954 -17.84 -37.54 10.44
CA PRO A 954 -18.54 -38.80 10.71
C PRO A 954 -17.76 -40.06 10.36
N SER A 955 -16.76 -39.96 9.46
CA SER A 955 -15.89 -41.06 9.04
C SER A 955 -14.75 -41.41 10.02
N ALA A 956 -14.58 -40.63 11.13
CA ALA A 956 -13.50 -40.85 12.09
C ALA A 956 -13.55 -42.24 12.71
N ALA A 957 -12.44 -43.02 12.59
CA ALA A 957 -12.26 -44.37 13.18
C ALA A 957 -11.99 -44.31 14.69
N GLY A 958 -11.96 -45.45 15.38
CA GLY A 958 -11.60 -45.51 16.81
C GLY A 958 -10.19 -45.02 17.14
N THR A 959 -9.23 -45.33 16.26
CA THR A 959 -7.85 -44.79 16.31
C THR A 959 -7.49 -44.17 14.96
N GLY A 960 -6.50 -43.32 14.94
CA GLY A 960 -6.00 -42.67 13.75
C GLY A 960 -4.63 -42.02 13.96
N ASP A 961 -4.08 -41.48 12.87
CA ASP A 961 -2.77 -40.82 12.85
C ASP A 961 -2.88 -39.38 13.27
N ALA A 962 -1.77 -38.92 13.87
CA ALA A 962 -1.61 -37.50 14.19
C ALA A 962 -0.25 -37.00 13.70
N GLY A 963 -0.23 -35.85 13.03
CA GLY A 963 1.02 -35.38 12.41
C GLY A 963 1.12 -33.88 12.18
N MET A 964 2.32 -33.49 11.75
CA MET A 964 2.65 -32.15 11.23
C MET A 964 2.67 -32.24 9.71
N VAL A 965 2.10 -31.24 9.03
CA VAL A 965 1.94 -31.23 7.58
C VAL A 965 2.47 -29.92 6.99
N ALA A 966 3.00 -29.98 5.76
CA ALA A 966 3.34 -28.79 4.98
C ALA A 966 3.08 -29.04 3.47
N SER A 967 2.58 -28.00 2.78
CA SER A 967 2.31 -27.96 1.34
C SER A 967 2.65 -26.59 0.79
N ALA A 968 3.36 -26.53 -0.33
CA ALA A 968 3.70 -25.26 -0.97
C ALA A 968 2.48 -24.53 -1.56
N ALA A 969 1.37 -25.25 -1.82
CA ALA A 969 0.19 -24.70 -2.48
C ALA A 969 0.55 -23.94 -3.78
N ASN A 970 1.40 -24.59 -4.61
CA ASN A 970 2.11 -23.94 -5.72
C ASN A 970 1.42 -24.05 -7.09
N VAL A 971 0.12 -24.28 -7.12
CA VAL A 971 -0.66 -24.42 -8.37
C VAL A 971 -0.48 -23.23 -9.32
N SER A 972 -0.36 -22.02 -8.77
CA SER A 972 -0.07 -20.78 -9.51
C SER A 972 1.42 -20.40 -9.53
N TYR A 973 2.27 -21.16 -8.84
CA TYR A 973 3.71 -20.94 -8.63
C TYR A 973 4.51 -22.24 -8.83
N PRO A 974 4.54 -22.82 -10.04
CA PRO A 974 5.14 -24.14 -10.26
C PRO A 974 6.61 -24.20 -9.89
N GLY A 975 6.99 -25.26 -9.17
CA GLY A 975 8.36 -25.50 -8.74
C GLY A 975 8.77 -24.86 -7.42
N GLU A 976 7.86 -24.14 -6.77
CA GLU A 976 8.09 -23.58 -5.45
C GLU A 976 7.88 -24.60 -4.34
N ASN A 977 8.63 -24.43 -3.24
CA ASN A 977 8.60 -25.29 -2.07
C ASN A 977 8.31 -24.46 -0.81
N ILE A 978 7.77 -25.11 0.21
CA ILE A 978 7.65 -24.57 1.56
C ILE A 978 8.73 -25.17 2.45
N GLU A 979 9.31 -24.36 3.34
CA GLU A 979 10.04 -24.80 4.53
C GLU A 979 9.20 -24.50 5.76
N ALA A 980 8.85 -25.50 6.55
CA ALA A 980 8.08 -25.33 7.78
C ALA A 980 8.85 -25.95 8.97
N VAL A 981 9.00 -25.18 10.05
CA VAL A 981 9.66 -25.60 11.29
C VAL A 981 8.65 -25.70 12.42
N PHE A 982 8.62 -26.83 13.07
CA PHE A 982 7.71 -27.13 14.18
C PHE A 982 8.49 -27.38 15.48
N GLY A 983 7.87 -27.13 16.62
CA GLY A 983 8.39 -27.48 17.93
C GLY A 983 7.29 -28.00 18.86
N GLY A 984 7.70 -28.80 19.88
CA GLY A 984 6.81 -29.23 20.92
C GLY A 984 5.58 -30.03 20.48
N PHE A 985 5.70 -30.81 19.40
CA PHE A 985 4.61 -31.67 18.94
C PHE A 985 4.25 -32.69 20.02
N SER A 986 2.98 -32.74 20.38
CA SER A 986 2.48 -33.62 21.41
C SER A 986 1.06 -34.10 21.13
N ILE A 987 0.74 -35.28 21.65
CA ILE A 987 -0.58 -35.87 21.63
C ILE A 987 -0.96 -36.32 23.02
N THR A 988 -2.18 -36.02 23.44
CA THR A 988 -2.77 -36.47 24.70
C THR A 988 -4.15 -37.03 24.45
N SER A 989 -4.52 -38.11 25.21
CA SER A 989 -5.84 -38.76 25.15
C SER A 989 -6.78 -38.23 26.20
#